data_2116984cee84be347a2f6d496dc08722
#
_entry.id   2116984cee84be347a2f6d496dc08722
#
_cell.length_a   1.000
_cell.length_b   1.000
_cell.length_c   1.000
_cell.angle_alpha   90.00
_cell.angle_beta   90.00
_cell.angle_gamma   90.00
#
_symmetry.space_group_name_H-M   'P 1'
#
loop_
_entity.id
_entity.type
_entity.pdbx_description
1 polymer ?
#
loop_
_entity_poly.entity_id
_entity_poly.type
_entity_poly.pdbx_seq_one_letter_code
_entity_poly.pdbx_strand_id
1 'polypeptide(L)'
;MTVKTPFGELMARLTAANAAYHTQDAPLMTDAEYDALHREAEALCAAHPELAKEAEALATVGAPVAAGFKKIAHAVPMLSLDNVFATEEFAEFGARIRRFLGLDDAPLEFVAEPKIDGLSISITYENQKFVRAATRGDGTEGEDVTQNLLTLKALPRTLPASAPQHIEIRGEVYMTKTDFLALNDAQERKFANPRNAAAGSLRQLDPSITAKRKLSLFAYAQGYSNSPVAATHWEYLQMLRTWGFAVNPISQKIAENEAEKFQEQIGLERASLPYDIDGVVYKINDLALQARLGFVGRAPRWATAWKFPAERASTVLEDIEIQVGRTGALTPRARLAPVNVGGVLVQYATLHNEDEIARKDVRIGDMVELQRAGDVIPQILGVLKRGAESVPFIFPTHCPACGSLAVRDSDEAVRRCTGGLTCPAQVTERLIHFCSRGAFDIDGMGEKTILEFYTSGLLKSAPDIFRLPEHEAEIAQREGWGPISAAKLAAAIHAKKTIPLPRFIFALGIRRVGENNAKLLARHYGSYANWRTSMMAATVIGSDARLELGSISGIGPAIATDLAAFFSEAHNLDTLAELETFLTIEDAMSTAATDSELAGKTIVFTGTLSMARPEAKARAESLGAKVTESVSKKTDYVVVGSDAGSKEKKARELGLKILSEDEFRALAGL
;
A
#
# COMPACT_ATOMS: atom_id res chain seq x y z
N MET A 1 17.14 18.24 19.00
CA MET A 1 16.25 17.58 18.02
C MET A 1 14.87 17.55 18.64
N THR A 2 13.86 18.10 18.01
CA THR A 2 12.49 18.07 18.53
C THR A 2 11.90 16.67 18.35
N VAL A 3 11.15 16.18 19.33
CA VAL A 3 10.48 14.84 19.34
C VAL A 3 9.58 14.62 18.10
N LYS A 4 9.18 15.68 17.42
CA LYS A 4 8.34 15.64 16.20
C LYS A 4 8.97 14.92 15.01
N THR A 5 10.29 15.00 14.80
CA THR A 5 10.94 14.34 13.64
C THR A 5 10.97 12.82 13.79
N PRO A 6 11.44 12.22 14.92
CA PRO A 6 11.36 10.77 15.12
C PRO A 6 9.93 10.23 15.12
N PHE A 7 8.98 10.97 15.69
CA PHE A 7 7.57 10.58 15.69
C PHE A 7 6.97 10.60 14.28
N GLY A 8 7.30 11.61 13.46
CA GLY A 8 6.86 11.69 12.06
C GLY A 8 7.38 10.51 11.21
N GLU A 9 8.63 10.09 11.42
CA GLU A 9 9.22 8.91 10.76
C GLU A 9 8.52 7.62 11.19
N LEU A 10 8.24 7.46 12.48
CA LEU A 10 7.51 6.33 13.04
C LEU A 10 6.10 6.23 12.44
N MET A 11 5.37 7.35 12.38
CA MET A 11 4.03 7.43 11.78
C MET A 11 4.05 7.12 10.27
N ALA A 12 5.05 7.59 9.54
CA ALA A 12 5.20 7.28 8.12
C ALA A 12 5.42 5.78 7.89
N ARG A 13 6.22 5.12 8.73
CA ARG A 13 6.44 3.66 8.69
C ARG A 13 5.17 2.88 8.97
N LEU A 14 4.40 3.27 10.00
CA LEU A 14 3.12 2.65 10.33
C LEU A 14 2.09 2.82 9.21
N THR A 15 2.01 4.01 8.62
CA THR A 15 1.09 4.29 7.50
C THR A 15 1.45 3.46 6.25
N ALA A 16 2.74 3.39 5.91
CA ALA A 16 3.21 2.59 4.79
C ALA A 16 2.95 1.09 5.00
N ALA A 17 3.20 0.59 6.22
CA ALA A 17 2.94 -0.81 6.57
C ALA A 17 1.44 -1.15 6.51
N ASN A 18 0.58 -0.26 7.01
CA ASN A 18 -0.87 -0.44 6.95
C ASN A 18 -1.40 -0.48 5.51
N ALA A 19 -0.92 0.41 4.64
CA ALA A 19 -1.27 0.42 3.22
C ALA A 19 -0.80 -0.86 2.50
N ALA A 20 0.44 -1.30 2.73
CA ALA A 20 0.99 -2.50 2.12
C ALA A 20 0.25 -3.77 2.58
N TYR A 21 -0.08 -3.86 3.86
CA TYR A 21 -0.80 -5.00 4.45
C TYR A 21 -2.24 -5.11 3.94
N HIS A 22 -3.00 -4.01 3.97
CA HIS A 22 -4.44 -4.04 3.68
C HIS A 22 -4.81 -3.80 2.22
N THR A 23 -3.96 -3.11 1.44
CA THR A 23 -4.29 -2.70 0.05
C THR A 23 -3.51 -3.49 -0.99
N GLN A 24 -2.27 -3.89 -0.67
CA GLN A 24 -1.36 -4.51 -1.64
C GLN A 24 -1.19 -6.01 -1.41
N ASP A 25 -1.75 -6.56 -0.31
CA ASP A 25 -1.53 -7.94 0.16
C ASP A 25 -0.03 -8.34 0.21
N ALA A 26 0.84 -7.33 0.45
CA ALA A 26 2.29 -7.44 0.47
C ALA A 26 2.86 -6.73 1.71
N PRO A 27 2.78 -7.33 2.90
CA PRO A 27 3.21 -6.72 4.15
C PRO A 27 4.69 -6.30 4.11
N LEU A 28 4.99 -5.08 4.57
CA LEU A 28 6.34 -4.53 4.66
C LEU A 28 7.06 -4.92 5.94
N MET A 29 6.33 -5.33 6.96
CA MET A 29 6.83 -5.75 8.27
C MET A 29 5.90 -6.81 8.88
N THR A 30 6.35 -7.47 9.91
CA THR A 30 5.55 -8.45 10.64
C THR A 30 4.49 -7.77 11.52
N ASP A 31 3.43 -8.50 11.87
CA ASP A 31 2.42 -8.04 12.82
C ASP A 31 3.06 -7.64 14.16
N ALA A 32 4.04 -8.41 14.63
CA ALA A 32 4.76 -8.13 15.88
C ALA A 32 5.59 -6.82 15.81
N GLU A 33 6.22 -6.55 14.67
CA GLU A 33 6.92 -5.27 14.44
C GLU A 33 5.94 -4.11 14.32
N TYR A 34 4.83 -4.31 13.62
CA TYR A 34 3.77 -3.32 13.53
C TYR A 34 3.22 -3.01 14.92
N ASP A 35 2.89 -4.03 15.71
CA ASP A 35 2.39 -3.87 17.08
C ASP A 35 3.43 -3.21 18.01
N ALA A 36 4.72 -3.50 17.83
CA ALA A 36 5.79 -2.85 18.60
C ALA A 36 5.92 -1.37 18.25
N LEU A 37 5.95 -1.03 16.95
CA LEU A 37 5.98 0.37 16.48
C LEU A 37 4.72 1.13 16.88
N HIS A 38 3.57 0.47 16.85
CA HIS A 38 2.31 1.07 17.27
C HIS A 38 2.33 1.42 18.76
N ARG A 39 2.81 0.50 19.63
CA ARG A 39 2.97 0.77 21.08
C ARG A 39 3.98 1.89 21.34
N GLU A 40 5.08 1.94 20.58
CA GLU A 40 6.06 3.02 20.68
C GLU A 40 5.40 4.38 20.35
N ALA A 41 4.60 4.43 19.29
CA ALA A 41 3.87 5.64 18.92
C ALA A 41 2.83 6.05 19.98
N GLU A 42 2.09 5.12 20.54
CA GLU A 42 1.14 5.37 21.63
C GLU A 42 1.84 5.88 22.90
N ALA A 43 2.97 5.28 23.27
CA ALA A 43 3.76 5.72 24.41
C ALA A 43 4.30 7.14 24.24
N LEU A 44 4.77 7.47 23.02
CA LEU A 44 5.20 8.84 22.68
C LEU A 44 4.04 9.84 22.74
N CYS A 45 2.86 9.48 22.26
CA CYS A 45 1.66 10.32 22.36
C CYS A 45 1.22 10.54 23.83
N ALA A 46 1.31 9.51 24.65
CA ALA A 46 1.00 9.62 26.07
C ALA A 46 1.98 10.53 26.82
N ALA A 47 3.26 10.48 26.46
CA ALA A 47 4.31 11.34 27.03
C ALA A 47 4.27 12.78 26.46
N HIS A 48 3.75 12.98 25.25
CA HIS A 48 3.76 14.22 24.48
C HIS A 48 2.38 14.54 23.90
N PRO A 49 1.44 15.09 24.68
CA PRO A 49 0.06 15.40 24.23
C PRO A 49 -0.03 16.33 23.01
N GLU A 50 1.03 17.11 22.75
CA GLU A 50 1.14 17.98 21.57
C GLU A 50 1.22 17.21 20.24
N LEU A 51 1.53 15.90 20.25
CA LEU A 51 1.57 15.03 19.09
C LEU A 51 0.20 14.46 18.71
N ALA A 52 -0.85 14.72 19.49
CA ALA A 52 -2.17 14.11 19.32
C ALA A 52 -2.77 14.32 17.91
N LYS A 53 -2.55 15.48 17.28
CA LYS A 53 -3.02 15.74 15.91
C LYS A 53 -2.26 14.93 14.85
N GLU A 54 -0.98 14.69 15.06
CA GLU A 54 -0.14 13.91 14.17
C GLU A 54 -0.41 12.42 14.35
N ALA A 55 -1.00 12.05 15.48
CA ALA A 55 -1.39 10.67 15.85
C ALA A 55 -2.79 10.25 15.34
N GLU A 56 -3.55 11.11 14.66
CA GLU A 56 -4.88 10.75 14.14
C GLU A 56 -4.85 9.50 13.23
N ALA A 57 -3.75 9.28 12.52
CA ALA A 57 -3.54 8.07 11.71
C ALA A 57 -3.46 6.78 12.53
N LEU A 58 -3.09 6.82 13.82
CA LEU A 58 -3.11 5.66 14.72
C LEU A 58 -4.54 5.19 15.01
N ALA A 59 -5.52 6.07 14.91
CA ALA A 59 -6.94 5.76 15.12
C ALA A 59 -7.59 5.10 13.89
N THR A 60 -6.90 5.03 12.74
CA THR A 60 -7.44 4.46 11.51
C THR A 60 -7.40 2.92 11.57
N VAL A 61 -8.51 2.28 11.23
CA VAL A 61 -8.65 0.82 11.16
C VAL A 61 -8.61 0.39 9.69
N GLY A 62 -7.80 -0.63 9.36
CA GLY A 62 -7.79 -1.20 8.01
C GLY A 62 -7.29 -0.24 6.93
N ALA A 63 -7.82 -0.38 5.72
CA ALA A 63 -7.48 0.46 4.57
C ALA A 63 -8.74 0.91 3.81
N PRO A 64 -8.65 2.01 3.04
CA PRO A 64 -9.73 2.45 2.17
C PRO A 64 -10.12 1.38 1.16
N VAL A 65 -11.39 1.39 0.76
CA VAL A 65 -11.96 0.46 -0.23
C VAL A 65 -11.18 0.51 -1.55
N ALA A 66 -10.79 -0.66 -2.07
CA ALA A 66 -10.06 -0.79 -3.32
C ALA A 66 -10.88 -0.30 -4.53
N ALA A 67 -10.19 0.23 -5.54
CA ALA A 67 -10.83 0.66 -6.79
C ALA A 67 -11.49 -0.53 -7.51
N GLY A 68 -12.76 -0.37 -7.89
CA GLY A 68 -13.54 -1.39 -8.60
C GLY A 68 -14.65 -2.02 -7.78
N PHE A 69 -14.64 -1.93 -6.45
CA PHE A 69 -15.74 -2.36 -5.60
C PHE A 69 -16.64 -1.20 -5.22
N LYS A 70 -17.95 -1.50 -5.08
CA LYS A 70 -18.88 -0.56 -4.44
C LYS A 70 -18.57 -0.48 -2.95
N LYS A 71 -18.80 0.70 -2.37
CA LYS A 71 -18.64 0.93 -0.94
C LYS A 71 -19.94 0.64 -0.19
N ILE A 72 -19.84 -0.02 0.95
CA ILE A 72 -20.93 -0.25 1.89
C ILE A 72 -20.54 0.34 3.24
N ALA A 73 -21.35 1.26 3.75
CA ALA A 73 -21.19 1.78 5.11
C ALA A 73 -21.68 0.74 6.14
N HIS A 74 -20.91 0.55 7.20
CA HIS A 74 -21.29 -0.30 8.33
C HIS A 74 -22.25 0.44 9.25
N ALA A 75 -23.39 -0.19 9.62
CA ALA A 75 -24.34 0.40 10.56
C ALA A 75 -23.73 0.56 11.98
N VAL A 76 -22.83 -0.34 12.34
CA VAL A 76 -21.97 -0.25 13.53
C VAL A 76 -20.51 -0.41 13.06
N PRO A 77 -19.57 0.46 13.44
CA PRO A 77 -18.18 0.36 12.99
C PRO A 77 -17.54 -1.00 13.29
N MET A 78 -16.74 -1.50 12.36
CA MET A 78 -15.93 -2.71 12.52
C MET A 78 -14.55 -2.35 13.07
N LEU A 79 -14.46 -2.29 14.40
CA LEU A 79 -13.28 -1.83 15.10
C LEU A 79 -12.18 -2.90 15.17
N SER A 80 -10.98 -2.47 15.54
CA SER A 80 -9.86 -3.35 15.90
C SER A 80 -10.01 -3.86 17.33
N LEU A 81 -9.06 -4.66 17.78
CA LEU A 81 -8.91 -5.10 19.17
C LEU A 81 -7.59 -4.56 19.71
N ASP A 82 -7.56 -4.20 20.97
CA ASP A 82 -6.31 -3.99 21.69
C ASP A 82 -5.61 -5.34 21.88
N ASN A 83 -4.27 -5.32 21.87
CA ASN A 83 -3.48 -6.52 22.01
C ASN A 83 -2.88 -6.59 23.42
N VAL A 84 -2.81 -7.81 23.96
CA VAL A 84 -2.02 -8.17 25.14
C VAL A 84 -1.10 -9.33 24.77
N PHE A 85 0.06 -9.45 25.43
CA PHE A 85 1.09 -10.43 25.11
C PHE A 85 1.55 -11.21 26.36
N ALA A 86 1.20 -10.75 27.55
CA ALA A 86 1.60 -11.33 28.82
C ALA A 86 0.42 -11.46 29.78
N THR A 87 0.55 -12.36 30.75
CA THR A 87 -0.45 -12.61 31.79
C THR A 87 -0.76 -11.35 32.60
N GLU A 88 0.28 -10.56 32.90
CA GLU A 88 0.14 -9.30 33.65
C GLU A 88 -0.67 -8.26 32.89
N GLU A 89 -0.49 -8.18 31.57
CA GLU A 89 -1.25 -7.27 30.69
C GLU A 89 -2.74 -7.66 30.63
N PHE A 90 -3.03 -8.98 30.63
CA PHE A 90 -4.40 -9.48 30.68
C PHE A 90 -5.05 -9.21 32.05
N ALA A 91 -4.30 -9.39 33.14
CA ALA A 91 -4.77 -9.05 34.48
C ALA A 91 -5.09 -7.54 34.60
N GLU A 92 -4.24 -6.67 34.04
CA GLU A 92 -4.50 -5.22 33.98
C GLU A 92 -5.72 -4.89 33.12
N PHE A 93 -5.98 -5.63 32.04
CA PHE A 93 -7.20 -5.50 31.24
C PHE A 93 -8.45 -5.78 32.10
N GLY A 94 -8.47 -6.84 32.92
CA GLY A 94 -9.54 -7.13 33.87
C GLY A 94 -9.70 -6.03 34.94
N ALA A 95 -8.56 -5.54 35.47
CA ALA A 95 -8.56 -4.44 36.44
C ALA A 95 -9.13 -3.14 35.87
N ARG A 96 -8.81 -2.79 34.62
CA ARG A 96 -9.38 -1.63 33.90
C ARG A 96 -10.90 -1.74 33.76
N ILE A 97 -11.41 -2.94 33.43
CA ILE A 97 -12.85 -3.20 33.32
C ILE A 97 -13.53 -2.92 34.66
N ARG A 98 -12.99 -3.49 35.76
CA ARG A 98 -13.55 -3.29 37.13
C ARG A 98 -13.57 -1.82 37.53
N ARG A 99 -12.45 -1.12 37.32
CA ARG A 99 -12.36 0.34 37.63
C ARG A 99 -13.40 1.15 36.83
N PHE A 100 -13.55 0.85 35.56
CA PHE A 100 -14.49 1.59 34.70
C PHE A 100 -15.96 1.37 35.11
N LEU A 101 -16.31 0.14 35.48
CA LEU A 101 -17.67 -0.25 35.83
C LEU A 101 -18.02 0.00 37.30
N GLY A 102 -17.03 0.34 38.16
CA GLY A 102 -17.19 0.43 39.60
C GLY A 102 -17.49 -0.92 40.25
N LEU A 103 -16.86 -1.98 39.72
CA LEU A 103 -16.98 -3.34 40.25
C LEU A 103 -15.74 -3.64 41.08
N ASP A 104 -15.84 -3.71 42.38
CA ASP A 104 -14.71 -4.02 43.25
C ASP A 104 -13.97 -5.30 42.78
N ASP A 105 -13.89 -6.34 43.57
CA ASP A 105 -13.25 -7.62 43.20
C ASP A 105 -14.25 -8.62 42.56
N ALA A 106 -15.32 -8.12 41.91
CA ALA A 106 -16.30 -8.99 41.26
C ALA A 106 -15.65 -9.85 40.19
N PRO A 107 -15.99 -11.17 40.15
CA PRO A 107 -15.46 -12.06 39.14
C PRO A 107 -15.95 -11.63 37.74
N LEU A 108 -15.03 -11.67 36.75
CA LEU A 108 -15.35 -11.43 35.36
C LEU A 108 -15.45 -12.78 34.64
N GLU A 109 -16.50 -12.93 33.84
CA GLU A 109 -16.68 -14.08 32.96
C GLU A 109 -16.41 -13.67 31.53
N PHE A 110 -15.57 -14.41 30.84
CA PHE A 110 -15.19 -14.17 29.45
C PHE A 110 -15.67 -15.28 28.52
N VAL A 111 -15.82 -14.97 27.25
CA VAL A 111 -15.78 -15.93 26.16
C VAL A 111 -14.44 -15.82 25.50
N ALA A 112 -13.71 -16.92 25.47
CA ALA A 112 -12.42 -17.08 24.81
C ALA A 112 -12.62 -17.73 23.44
N GLU A 113 -12.16 -17.09 22.39
CA GLU A 113 -12.34 -17.51 21.01
C GLU A 113 -10.99 -17.51 20.28
N PRO A 114 -10.58 -18.60 19.60
CA PRO A 114 -9.38 -18.56 18.75
C PRO A 114 -9.46 -17.40 17.76
N LYS A 115 -8.42 -16.59 17.70
CA LYS A 115 -8.32 -15.46 16.76
C LYS A 115 -7.89 -15.98 15.40
N ILE A 116 -8.89 -16.23 14.55
CA ILE A 116 -8.68 -16.76 13.19
C ILE A 116 -7.91 -15.72 12.37
N ASP A 117 -6.89 -16.17 11.66
CA ASP A 117 -6.13 -15.35 10.72
C ASP A 117 -6.77 -15.43 9.32
N GLY A 118 -7.70 -14.52 9.06
CA GLY A 118 -8.53 -14.47 7.87
C GLY A 118 -8.88 -13.05 7.44
N LEU A 119 -10.04 -12.89 6.81
CA LEU A 119 -10.62 -11.62 6.39
C LEU A 119 -11.94 -11.38 7.08
N SER A 120 -12.03 -10.35 7.89
CA SER A 120 -13.25 -9.97 8.61
C SER A 120 -14.33 -9.47 7.67
N ILE A 121 -15.56 -9.90 7.92
CA ILE A 121 -16.73 -9.63 7.09
C ILE A 121 -17.96 -9.27 7.93
N SER A 122 -18.76 -8.33 7.43
CA SER A 122 -20.11 -8.02 7.91
C SER A 122 -21.14 -8.61 6.94
N ILE A 123 -22.11 -9.35 7.47
CA ILE A 123 -23.15 -10.08 6.73
C ILE A 123 -24.50 -9.58 7.19
N THR A 124 -25.25 -8.95 6.29
CA THR A 124 -26.56 -8.35 6.62
C THR A 124 -27.71 -9.23 6.16
N TYR A 125 -28.66 -9.43 7.05
CA TYR A 125 -29.94 -10.07 6.79
C TYR A 125 -31.09 -9.09 7.01
N GLU A 126 -32.05 -9.09 6.09
CA GLU A 126 -33.31 -8.37 6.18
C GLU A 126 -34.46 -9.33 5.94
N ASN A 127 -35.44 -9.31 6.82
CA ASN A 127 -36.56 -10.26 6.80
C ASN A 127 -36.06 -11.71 6.68
N GLN A 128 -35.08 -12.05 7.49
CA GLN A 128 -34.40 -13.36 7.58
C GLN A 128 -33.65 -13.78 6.28
N LYS A 129 -33.57 -12.95 5.26
CA LYS A 129 -32.88 -13.25 4.00
C LYS A 129 -31.55 -12.53 3.95
N PHE A 130 -30.52 -13.20 3.47
CA PHE A 130 -29.24 -12.57 3.16
C PHE A 130 -29.44 -11.51 2.08
N VAL A 131 -28.96 -10.28 2.32
CA VAL A 131 -29.07 -9.16 1.39
C VAL A 131 -27.74 -8.61 0.94
N ARG A 132 -26.74 -8.53 1.83
CA ARG A 132 -25.43 -7.99 1.47
C ARG A 132 -24.32 -8.48 2.40
N ALA A 133 -23.08 -8.35 1.90
CA ALA A 133 -21.87 -8.57 2.68
C ALA A 133 -20.81 -7.55 2.31
N ALA A 134 -20.08 -7.08 3.33
CA ALA A 134 -19.00 -6.11 3.16
C ALA A 134 -17.74 -6.55 3.92
N THR A 135 -16.56 -6.31 3.36
CA THR A 135 -15.31 -6.43 4.10
C THR A 135 -15.23 -5.37 5.19
N ARG A 136 -14.29 -5.51 6.14
CA ARG A 136 -14.10 -4.49 7.17
C ARG A 136 -13.77 -3.10 6.60
N GLY A 137 -12.98 -3.06 5.53
CA GLY A 137 -12.48 -1.81 4.94
C GLY A 137 -11.68 -0.99 5.95
N ASP A 138 -12.02 0.30 6.06
CA ASP A 138 -11.47 1.23 7.05
C ASP A 138 -12.20 1.21 8.41
N GLY A 139 -13.11 0.26 8.58
CA GLY A 139 -13.94 0.10 9.78
C GLY A 139 -15.26 0.86 9.73
N THR A 140 -15.41 1.86 8.89
CA THR A 140 -16.65 2.62 8.64
C THR A 140 -17.31 2.25 7.33
N GLU A 141 -16.50 2.00 6.29
CA GLU A 141 -16.93 1.56 4.97
C GLU A 141 -16.10 0.34 4.53
N GLY A 142 -16.76 -0.66 3.93
CA GLY A 142 -16.12 -1.85 3.37
C GLY A 142 -16.44 -2.06 1.90
N GLU A 143 -15.71 -3.00 1.27
CA GLU A 143 -15.94 -3.44 -0.11
C GLU A 143 -17.18 -4.32 -0.19
N ASP A 144 -18.05 -4.05 -1.17
CA ASP A 144 -19.22 -4.92 -1.45
C ASP A 144 -18.74 -6.25 -2.05
N VAL A 145 -18.76 -7.30 -1.25
CA VAL A 145 -18.41 -8.67 -1.65
C VAL A 145 -19.62 -9.59 -1.62
N THR A 146 -20.82 -9.02 -1.77
CA THR A 146 -22.10 -9.75 -1.69
C THR A 146 -22.15 -10.93 -2.66
N GLN A 147 -21.81 -10.72 -3.92
CA GLN A 147 -21.85 -11.77 -4.93
C GLN A 147 -20.78 -12.84 -4.71
N ASN A 148 -19.63 -12.45 -4.19
CA ASN A 148 -18.54 -13.36 -3.85
C ASN A 148 -18.95 -14.25 -2.66
N LEU A 149 -19.50 -13.65 -1.60
CA LEU A 149 -19.94 -14.41 -0.42
C LEU A 149 -21.08 -15.38 -0.74
N LEU A 150 -21.97 -15.03 -1.67
CA LEU A 150 -23.03 -15.94 -2.14
C LEU A 150 -22.50 -17.25 -2.74
N THR A 151 -21.24 -17.30 -3.16
CA THR A 151 -20.63 -18.54 -3.68
C THR A 151 -20.22 -19.50 -2.57
N LEU A 152 -20.10 -19.04 -1.31
CA LEU A 152 -19.70 -19.87 -0.19
C LEU A 152 -20.85 -20.77 0.27
N LYS A 153 -20.59 -22.08 0.33
CA LYS A 153 -21.55 -23.08 0.82
C LYS A 153 -21.85 -22.93 2.32
N ALA A 154 -20.90 -22.39 3.08
CA ALA A 154 -21.00 -22.20 4.52
C ALA A 154 -21.93 -21.02 4.91
N LEU A 155 -22.39 -20.21 3.96
CA LEU A 155 -23.26 -19.06 4.22
C LEU A 155 -24.73 -19.50 4.31
N PRO A 156 -25.41 -19.34 5.46
CA PRO A 156 -26.86 -19.48 5.53
C PRO A 156 -27.55 -18.39 4.70
N ARG A 157 -28.33 -18.77 3.70
CA ARG A 157 -29.00 -17.77 2.83
C ARG A 157 -30.31 -17.27 3.43
N THR A 158 -30.85 -18.01 4.37
CA THR A 158 -32.08 -17.68 5.10
C THR A 158 -31.90 -18.06 6.55
N LEU A 159 -32.22 -17.14 7.46
CA LEU A 159 -32.26 -17.41 8.89
C LEU A 159 -33.65 -17.92 9.31
N PRO A 160 -33.77 -18.62 10.45
CA PRO A 160 -35.07 -19.04 10.98
C PRO A 160 -35.92 -17.83 11.41
N ALA A 161 -37.23 -18.01 11.50
CA ALA A 161 -38.16 -16.93 11.88
C ALA A 161 -37.91 -16.34 13.29
N SER A 162 -37.14 -17.05 14.13
CA SER A 162 -36.70 -16.56 15.44
C SER A 162 -35.60 -15.50 15.36
N ALA A 163 -34.96 -15.35 14.20
CA ALA A 163 -33.93 -14.31 14.02
C ALA A 163 -34.57 -12.92 13.85
N PRO A 164 -33.87 -11.85 14.26
CA PRO A 164 -34.32 -10.48 14.04
C PRO A 164 -34.66 -10.18 12.58
N GLN A 165 -35.61 -9.25 12.35
CA GLN A 165 -35.94 -8.84 10.98
C GLN A 165 -34.78 -8.13 10.27
N HIS A 166 -33.93 -7.42 11.04
CA HIS A 166 -32.72 -6.81 10.54
C HIS A 166 -31.56 -7.12 11.49
N ILE A 167 -30.56 -7.81 10.99
CA ILE A 167 -29.34 -8.13 11.75
C ILE A 167 -28.10 -8.15 10.88
N GLU A 168 -27.01 -7.59 11.43
CA GLU A 168 -25.65 -7.77 10.93
C GLU A 168 -24.92 -8.80 11.77
N ILE A 169 -24.35 -9.82 11.11
CA ILE A 169 -23.52 -10.86 11.71
C ILE A 169 -22.09 -10.66 11.24
N ARG A 170 -21.15 -10.66 12.17
CA ARG A 170 -19.71 -10.55 11.86
C ARG A 170 -19.06 -11.91 11.90
N GLY A 171 -18.17 -12.12 10.95
CA GLY A 171 -17.43 -13.38 10.83
C GLY A 171 -16.05 -13.17 10.24
N GLU A 172 -15.31 -14.26 10.17
CA GLU A 172 -14.02 -14.33 9.50
C GLU A 172 -14.08 -15.33 8.35
N VAL A 173 -13.78 -14.87 7.14
CA VAL A 173 -13.58 -15.73 5.98
C VAL A 173 -12.12 -16.15 5.97
N TYR A 174 -11.88 -17.46 5.91
CA TYR A 174 -10.55 -18.03 5.95
C TYR A 174 -10.38 -19.17 4.96
N MET A 175 -9.15 -19.58 4.73
CA MET A 175 -8.78 -20.76 3.95
C MET A 175 -8.06 -21.76 4.85
N THR A 176 -8.40 -23.05 4.73
CA THR A 176 -7.68 -24.08 5.47
C THR A 176 -6.25 -24.23 4.94
N LYS A 177 -5.33 -24.72 5.79
CA LYS A 177 -3.94 -25.03 5.40
C LYS A 177 -3.88 -25.96 4.18
N THR A 178 -4.73 -26.99 4.18
CA THR A 178 -4.80 -27.98 3.09
C THR A 178 -5.29 -27.34 1.78
N ASP A 179 -6.34 -26.51 1.84
CA ASP A 179 -6.88 -25.85 0.65
C ASP A 179 -5.94 -24.78 0.11
N PHE A 180 -5.21 -24.10 0.99
CA PHE A 180 -4.16 -23.15 0.61
C PHE A 180 -3.01 -23.83 -0.14
N LEU A 181 -2.52 -24.96 0.35
CA LEU A 181 -1.47 -25.71 -0.34
C LEU A 181 -1.94 -26.16 -1.73
N ALA A 182 -3.15 -26.77 -1.80
CA ALA A 182 -3.72 -27.19 -3.07
C ALA A 182 -3.94 -26.03 -4.05
N LEU A 183 -4.33 -24.86 -3.56
CA LEU A 183 -4.49 -23.67 -4.37
C LEU A 183 -3.15 -23.18 -4.93
N ASN A 184 -2.12 -23.10 -4.08
CA ASN A 184 -0.80 -22.65 -4.49
C ASN A 184 -0.13 -23.63 -5.47
N ASP A 185 -0.36 -24.93 -5.33
CA ASP A 185 0.16 -25.92 -6.28
C ASP A 185 -0.48 -25.79 -7.67
N ALA A 186 -1.74 -25.34 -7.74
CA ALA A 186 -2.50 -25.23 -8.98
C ALA A 186 -2.29 -23.89 -9.72
N GLN A 187 -1.51 -22.94 -9.19
CA GLN A 187 -1.34 -21.61 -9.80
C GLN A 187 0.13 -21.17 -9.84
N GLU A 188 0.48 -20.37 -10.85
CA GLU A 188 1.84 -19.84 -11.02
C GLU A 188 2.20 -18.78 -9.96
N ARG A 189 1.28 -17.83 -9.72
CA ARG A 189 1.46 -16.78 -8.71
C ARG A 189 0.98 -17.29 -7.37
N LYS A 190 1.91 -17.60 -6.48
CA LYS A 190 1.63 -18.15 -5.15
C LYS A 190 1.26 -17.05 -4.16
N PHE A 191 0.29 -17.35 -3.32
CA PHE A 191 0.00 -16.52 -2.14
C PHE A 191 1.03 -16.78 -1.04
N ALA A 192 1.32 -15.75 -0.25
CA ALA A 192 2.31 -15.86 0.82
C ALA A 192 1.81 -16.72 2.00
N ASN A 193 0.52 -16.64 2.33
CA ASN A 193 -0.09 -17.34 3.45
C ASN A 193 -1.59 -17.58 3.22
N PRO A 194 -2.27 -18.43 4.05
CA PRO A 194 -3.70 -18.70 3.96
C PRO A 194 -4.58 -17.46 4.08
N ARG A 195 -4.21 -16.48 4.91
CA ARG A 195 -4.95 -15.22 5.07
C ARG A 195 -4.97 -14.42 3.76
N ASN A 196 -3.80 -14.21 3.13
CA ASN A 196 -3.71 -13.49 1.85
C ASN A 196 -4.43 -14.25 0.74
N ALA A 197 -4.37 -15.59 0.77
CA ALA A 197 -5.12 -16.41 -0.15
C ALA A 197 -6.64 -16.26 0.03
N ALA A 198 -7.13 -16.21 1.26
CA ALA A 198 -8.55 -15.98 1.57
C ALA A 198 -8.99 -14.59 1.13
N ALA A 199 -8.24 -13.55 1.50
CA ALA A 199 -8.51 -12.15 1.14
C ALA A 199 -8.51 -11.95 -0.38
N GLY A 200 -7.45 -12.39 -1.08
CA GLY A 200 -7.35 -12.31 -2.53
C GLY A 200 -8.38 -13.16 -3.27
N SER A 201 -8.88 -14.26 -2.66
CA SER A 201 -9.93 -15.09 -3.23
C SER A 201 -11.33 -14.51 -3.05
N LEU A 202 -11.59 -13.81 -1.94
CA LEU A 202 -12.88 -13.17 -1.70
C LEU A 202 -13.01 -11.86 -2.46
N ARG A 203 -11.91 -11.08 -2.58
CA ARG A 203 -11.86 -9.78 -3.28
C ARG A 203 -11.61 -9.94 -4.78
N GLN A 204 -12.43 -10.76 -5.46
CA GLN A 204 -12.40 -10.91 -6.92
C GLN A 204 -13.54 -10.13 -7.55
N LEU A 205 -13.25 -9.37 -8.63
CA LEU A 205 -14.29 -8.66 -9.38
C LEU A 205 -15.25 -9.62 -10.09
N ASP A 206 -14.75 -10.82 -10.46
CA ASP A 206 -15.56 -11.91 -10.99
C ASP A 206 -15.83 -12.95 -9.89
N PRO A 207 -17.09 -13.06 -9.40
CA PRO A 207 -17.45 -14.03 -8.38
C PRO A 207 -17.25 -15.50 -8.79
N SER A 208 -17.15 -15.79 -10.09
CA SER A 208 -16.91 -17.15 -10.57
C SER A 208 -15.52 -17.67 -10.18
N ILE A 209 -14.56 -16.77 -10.00
CA ILE A 209 -13.22 -17.09 -9.49
C ILE A 209 -13.32 -17.47 -8.02
N THR A 210 -14.04 -16.69 -7.20
CA THR A 210 -14.30 -16.99 -5.78
C THR A 210 -15.00 -18.35 -5.64
N ALA A 211 -15.97 -18.67 -6.50
CA ALA A 211 -16.70 -19.93 -6.47
C ALA A 211 -15.79 -21.18 -6.64
N LYS A 212 -14.65 -21.04 -7.32
CA LYS A 212 -13.65 -22.10 -7.50
C LYS A 212 -12.70 -22.23 -6.31
N ARG A 213 -12.72 -21.29 -5.36
CA ARG A 213 -11.85 -21.25 -4.19
C ARG A 213 -12.59 -21.87 -2.99
N LYS A 214 -11.90 -22.69 -2.23
CA LYS A 214 -12.48 -23.33 -1.04
C LYS A 214 -12.31 -22.41 0.16
N LEU A 215 -13.24 -21.46 0.30
CA LEU A 215 -13.30 -20.56 1.44
C LEU A 215 -14.24 -21.10 2.51
N SER A 216 -13.88 -20.88 3.77
CA SER A 216 -14.66 -21.20 4.96
C SER A 216 -15.02 -19.93 5.72
N LEU A 217 -16.02 -20.02 6.61
CA LEU A 217 -16.53 -18.88 7.38
C LEU A 217 -16.80 -19.31 8.82
N PHE A 218 -16.26 -18.58 9.79
CA PHE A 218 -16.72 -18.60 11.18
C PHE A 218 -17.45 -17.31 11.51
N ALA A 219 -18.62 -17.40 12.15
CA ALA A 219 -19.31 -16.25 12.72
C ALA A 219 -18.94 -16.10 14.19
N TYR A 220 -18.68 -14.85 14.64
CA TYR A 220 -18.14 -14.60 15.98
C TYR A 220 -18.72 -13.38 16.70
N ALA A 221 -19.47 -12.50 16.05
CA ALA A 221 -20.03 -11.33 16.72
C ALA A 221 -21.28 -10.81 16.03
N GLN A 222 -22.05 -10.01 16.78
CA GLN A 222 -23.16 -9.21 16.31
C GLN A 222 -22.66 -7.82 15.92
N GLY A 223 -23.14 -7.32 14.77
CA GLY A 223 -23.11 -5.90 14.44
C GLY A 223 -24.41 -5.22 14.86
N TYR A 224 -25.09 -4.57 13.93
CA TYR A 224 -26.42 -4.00 14.19
C TYR A 224 -27.50 -5.08 14.31
N SER A 225 -28.47 -4.87 15.20
CA SER A 225 -29.72 -5.63 15.26
C SER A 225 -30.87 -4.72 15.68
N ASN A 226 -32.02 -4.89 15.04
CA ASN A 226 -33.23 -4.13 15.39
C ASN A 226 -33.97 -4.66 16.65
N SER A 227 -33.50 -5.77 17.20
CA SER A 227 -34.03 -6.33 18.47
C SER A 227 -32.92 -7.07 19.22
N PRO A 228 -33.03 -7.16 20.57
CA PRO A 228 -32.09 -7.97 21.35
C PRO A 228 -32.11 -9.43 20.90
N VAL A 229 -30.92 -10.05 20.84
CA VAL A 229 -30.75 -11.44 20.40
C VAL A 229 -30.49 -12.36 21.58
N ALA A 230 -29.64 -11.95 22.51
CA ALA A 230 -29.21 -12.73 23.67
C ALA A 230 -28.88 -11.80 24.85
N ALA A 231 -28.77 -12.34 26.05
CA ALA A 231 -28.27 -11.63 27.22
C ALA A 231 -26.75 -11.73 27.34
N THR A 232 -26.17 -12.82 26.85
CA THR A 232 -24.75 -13.08 26.93
C THR A 232 -24.16 -13.37 25.55
N HIS A 233 -22.86 -13.13 25.40
CA HIS A 233 -22.13 -13.42 24.17
C HIS A 233 -22.09 -14.92 23.87
N TRP A 234 -21.98 -15.75 24.91
CA TRP A 234 -22.04 -17.21 24.75
C TRP A 234 -23.37 -17.68 24.20
N GLU A 235 -24.50 -17.18 24.73
CA GLU A 235 -25.83 -17.47 24.17
C GLU A 235 -25.93 -17.02 22.72
N TYR A 236 -25.40 -15.86 22.38
CA TYR A 236 -25.36 -15.40 20.99
C TYR A 236 -24.62 -16.37 20.06
N LEU A 237 -23.45 -16.88 20.48
CA LEU A 237 -22.73 -17.89 19.70
C LEU A 237 -23.55 -19.19 19.53
N GLN A 238 -24.32 -19.62 20.57
CA GLN A 238 -25.20 -20.77 20.43
C GLN A 238 -26.35 -20.47 19.44
N MET A 239 -26.89 -19.26 19.45
CA MET A 239 -27.93 -18.87 18.47
C MET A 239 -27.38 -18.86 17.05
N LEU A 240 -26.16 -18.37 16.82
CA LEU A 240 -25.52 -18.45 15.50
C LEU A 240 -25.45 -19.90 14.98
N ARG A 241 -25.12 -20.87 15.85
CA ARG A 241 -25.15 -22.31 15.49
C ARG A 241 -26.55 -22.77 15.11
N THR A 242 -27.57 -22.36 15.84
CA THR A 242 -28.98 -22.71 15.51
C THR A 242 -29.45 -22.05 14.22
N TRP A 243 -28.87 -20.93 13.83
CA TRP A 243 -29.13 -20.22 12.56
C TRP A 243 -28.33 -20.79 11.39
N GLY A 244 -27.50 -21.84 11.62
CA GLY A 244 -26.74 -22.53 10.59
C GLY A 244 -25.35 -21.98 10.31
N PHE A 245 -24.88 -21.05 11.13
CA PHE A 245 -23.50 -20.59 11.04
C PHE A 245 -22.53 -21.54 11.73
N ALA A 246 -21.36 -21.72 11.13
CA ALA A 246 -20.23 -22.31 11.83
C ALA A 246 -19.69 -21.30 12.84
N VAL A 247 -19.60 -21.71 14.09
CA VAL A 247 -18.91 -21.03 15.19
C VAL A 247 -17.72 -21.87 15.57
N ASN A 248 -16.58 -21.26 15.85
CA ASN A 248 -15.37 -22.01 16.18
C ASN A 248 -15.63 -23.01 17.34
N PRO A 249 -15.39 -24.30 17.15
CA PRO A 249 -15.74 -25.33 18.14
C PRO A 249 -14.87 -25.25 19.41
N ILE A 250 -13.71 -24.62 19.36
CA ILE A 250 -12.78 -24.48 20.49
C ILE A 250 -13.20 -23.33 21.42
N SER A 251 -14.08 -22.41 20.95
CA SER A 251 -14.57 -21.30 21.78
C SER A 251 -15.18 -21.81 23.07
N GLN A 252 -14.83 -21.17 24.19
CA GLN A 252 -15.27 -21.55 25.54
C GLN A 252 -15.68 -20.32 26.36
N LYS A 253 -16.57 -20.56 27.28
CA LYS A 253 -16.90 -19.65 28.37
C LYS A 253 -15.98 -19.97 29.54
N ILE A 254 -15.25 -18.98 30.05
CA ILE A 254 -14.21 -19.17 31.07
C ILE A 254 -14.26 -18.07 32.12
N ALA A 255 -13.78 -18.36 33.32
CA ALA A 255 -13.46 -17.35 34.33
C ALA A 255 -12.10 -16.69 34.00
N GLU A 256 -11.90 -15.48 34.51
CA GLU A 256 -10.66 -14.70 34.27
C GLU A 256 -9.37 -15.47 34.63
N ASN A 257 -9.39 -16.18 35.77
CA ASN A 257 -8.25 -16.97 36.24
C ASN A 257 -7.96 -18.24 35.41
N GLU A 258 -8.82 -18.59 34.47
CA GLU A 258 -8.62 -19.73 33.57
C GLU A 258 -8.00 -19.28 32.22
N ALA A 259 -7.92 -17.97 31.99
CA ALA A 259 -7.49 -17.42 30.69
C ALA A 259 -6.08 -17.81 30.31
N GLU A 260 -5.12 -17.77 31.26
CA GLU A 260 -3.73 -18.15 31.00
C GLU A 260 -3.62 -19.62 30.59
N LYS A 261 -4.28 -20.51 31.34
CA LYS A 261 -4.31 -21.95 31.01
C LYS A 261 -4.91 -22.22 29.64
N PHE A 262 -5.98 -21.52 29.30
CA PHE A 262 -6.61 -21.64 27.97
C PHE A 262 -5.67 -21.13 26.87
N GLN A 263 -4.98 -19.98 27.10
CA GLN A 263 -4.00 -19.40 26.19
C GLN A 263 -2.85 -20.38 25.91
N GLU A 264 -2.28 -21.00 26.96
CA GLU A 264 -1.23 -22.00 26.84
C GLU A 264 -1.69 -23.23 26.06
N GLN A 265 -2.87 -23.77 26.41
CA GLN A 265 -3.44 -24.92 25.73
C GLN A 265 -3.59 -24.68 24.24
N ILE A 266 -4.22 -23.57 23.84
CA ILE A 266 -4.42 -23.23 22.43
C ILE A 266 -3.09 -22.97 21.73
N GLY A 267 -2.10 -22.38 22.43
CA GLY A 267 -0.75 -22.22 21.91
C GLY A 267 -0.09 -23.54 21.52
N LEU A 268 -0.24 -24.57 22.35
CA LEU A 268 0.28 -25.93 22.07
C LEU A 268 -0.47 -26.61 20.91
N GLU A 269 -1.78 -26.43 20.84
CA GLU A 269 -2.64 -27.06 19.83
C GLU A 269 -2.59 -26.33 18.46
N ARG A 270 -2.09 -25.09 18.41
CA ARG A 270 -2.08 -24.19 17.25
C ARG A 270 -1.59 -24.86 15.95
N ALA A 271 -0.48 -25.59 16.03
CA ALA A 271 0.13 -26.24 14.88
C ALA A 271 -0.77 -27.31 14.24
N SER A 272 -1.58 -27.99 15.05
CA SER A 272 -2.48 -29.09 14.62
C SER A 272 -3.82 -28.59 14.04
N LEU A 273 -4.15 -27.31 14.22
CA LEU A 273 -5.40 -26.75 13.69
C LEU A 273 -5.37 -26.69 12.15
N PRO A 274 -6.51 -26.97 11.50
CA PRO A 274 -6.60 -26.94 10.05
C PRO A 274 -6.59 -25.51 9.46
N TYR A 275 -6.54 -24.49 10.28
CA TYR A 275 -6.48 -23.05 9.95
C TYR A 275 -5.48 -22.37 10.85
N ASP A 276 -5.05 -21.17 10.46
CA ASP A 276 -4.11 -20.38 11.24
C ASP A 276 -4.81 -19.49 12.24
N ILE A 277 -4.15 -19.27 13.39
CA ILE A 277 -4.57 -18.38 14.46
C ILE A 277 -3.35 -17.57 14.96
N ASP A 278 -3.55 -16.31 15.27
CA ASP A 278 -2.49 -15.42 15.79
C ASP A 278 -2.62 -15.12 17.30
N GLY A 279 -3.64 -15.68 17.95
CA GLY A 279 -3.92 -15.51 19.37
C GLY A 279 -5.30 -16.05 19.77
N VAL A 280 -5.78 -15.55 20.89
CA VAL A 280 -7.13 -15.77 21.41
C VAL A 280 -7.79 -14.43 21.71
N VAL A 281 -9.06 -14.27 21.32
CA VAL A 281 -9.86 -13.10 21.66
C VAL A 281 -10.66 -13.40 22.91
N TYR A 282 -10.52 -12.55 23.91
CA TYR A 282 -11.28 -12.59 25.16
C TYR A 282 -12.32 -11.48 25.17
N LYS A 283 -13.59 -11.83 25.33
CA LYS A 283 -14.71 -10.88 25.35
C LYS A 283 -15.49 -11.06 26.66
N ILE A 284 -15.86 -9.96 27.31
CA ILE A 284 -16.80 -10.02 28.45
C ILE A 284 -18.08 -10.73 27.99
N ASN A 285 -18.52 -11.74 28.76
CA ASN A 285 -19.67 -12.55 28.37
C ASN A 285 -21.00 -11.80 28.47
N ASP A 286 -21.20 -10.93 29.46
CA ASP A 286 -22.40 -10.16 29.66
C ASP A 286 -22.52 -9.00 28.65
N LEU A 287 -23.54 -9.01 27.79
CA LEU A 287 -23.73 -7.99 26.76
C LEU A 287 -24.17 -6.63 27.32
N ALA A 288 -24.80 -6.59 28.50
CA ALA A 288 -25.12 -5.32 29.16
C ALA A 288 -23.87 -4.66 29.71
N LEU A 289 -22.90 -5.42 30.22
CA LEU A 289 -21.60 -4.91 30.60
C LEU A 289 -20.79 -4.43 29.39
N GLN A 290 -20.84 -5.16 28.25
CA GLN A 290 -20.22 -4.71 27.00
C GLN A 290 -20.78 -3.33 26.56
N ALA A 291 -22.10 -3.16 26.61
CA ALA A 291 -22.75 -1.90 26.25
C ALA A 291 -22.33 -0.76 27.17
N ARG A 292 -22.19 -1.00 28.49
CA ARG A 292 -21.73 -0.01 29.48
C ARG A 292 -20.26 0.37 29.28
N LEU A 293 -19.41 -0.59 28.94
CA LEU A 293 -17.97 -0.38 28.67
C LEU A 293 -17.74 0.42 27.39
N GLY A 294 -18.53 0.16 26.36
CA GLY A 294 -18.44 0.87 25.10
C GLY A 294 -17.05 0.74 24.44
N PHE A 295 -16.64 1.81 23.77
CA PHE A 295 -15.44 1.84 22.93
C PHE A 295 -14.52 3.00 23.32
N VAL A 296 -13.24 2.87 22.98
CA VAL A 296 -12.27 3.95 23.07
C VAL A 296 -11.38 3.93 21.82
N GLY A 297 -11.31 5.07 21.11
CA GLY A 297 -10.59 5.10 19.85
C GLY A 297 -11.11 4.03 18.87
N ARG A 298 -10.25 3.10 18.51
CA ARG A 298 -10.53 2.03 17.53
C ARG A 298 -10.86 0.67 18.15
N ALA A 299 -10.90 0.55 19.47
CA ALA A 299 -11.06 -0.74 20.14
C ALA A 299 -12.20 -0.72 21.18
N PRO A 300 -12.90 -1.87 21.38
CA PRO A 300 -13.86 -2.03 22.47
C PRO A 300 -13.13 -2.19 23.80
N ARG A 301 -13.66 -1.58 24.88
CA ARG A 301 -13.13 -1.78 26.24
C ARG A 301 -13.45 -3.15 26.83
N TRP A 302 -14.35 -3.89 26.21
CA TRP A 302 -14.86 -5.18 26.68
C TRP A 302 -14.23 -6.40 26.03
N ALA A 303 -13.29 -6.18 25.08
CA ALA A 303 -12.58 -7.27 24.40
C ALA A 303 -11.10 -6.92 24.19
N THR A 304 -10.27 -7.94 24.24
CA THR A 304 -8.85 -7.85 23.92
C THR A 304 -8.39 -9.09 23.15
N ALA A 305 -7.35 -8.96 22.34
CA ALA A 305 -6.70 -10.09 21.69
C ALA A 305 -5.39 -10.43 22.43
N TRP A 306 -5.30 -11.62 23.00
CA TRP A 306 -4.05 -12.13 23.56
C TRP A 306 -3.31 -12.89 22.47
N LYS A 307 -2.29 -12.23 21.94
CA LYS A 307 -1.50 -12.78 20.83
C LYS A 307 -0.45 -13.77 21.32
N PHE A 308 -0.18 -14.79 20.49
CA PHE A 308 0.90 -15.72 20.76
C PHE A 308 2.26 -15.04 20.57
N PRO A 309 3.27 -15.44 21.35
CA PRO A 309 4.65 -15.01 21.09
C PRO A 309 5.08 -15.49 19.71
N ALA A 310 5.92 -14.68 19.05
CA ALA A 310 6.52 -15.06 17.78
C ALA A 310 7.39 -16.30 17.94
N GLU A 311 7.22 -17.28 17.06
CA GLU A 311 8.05 -18.48 17.09
C GLU A 311 9.46 -18.17 16.62
N ARG A 312 10.44 -18.68 17.37
CA ARG A 312 11.88 -18.47 17.14
C ARG A 312 12.60 -19.77 16.86
N ALA A 313 13.64 -19.68 16.04
CA ALA A 313 14.58 -20.77 15.81
C ALA A 313 15.98 -20.20 15.60
N SER A 314 16.98 -21.07 15.70
CA SER A 314 18.37 -20.72 15.38
C SER A 314 18.88 -21.58 14.23
N THR A 315 19.62 -20.94 13.31
CA THR A 315 20.21 -21.64 12.16
C THR A 315 21.43 -20.89 11.63
N VAL A 316 22.17 -21.52 10.73
CA VAL A 316 23.35 -20.91 10.10
C VAL A 316 22.92 -20.05 8.91
N LEU A 317 23.44 -18.83 8.84
CA LEU A 317 23.35 -17.96 7.68
C LEU A 317 24.35 -18.42 6.62
N GLU A 318 23.88 -19.10 5.57
CA GLU A 318 24.72 -19.65 4.52
C GLU A 318 25.16 -18.62 3.49
N ASP A 319 24.27 -17.66 3.18
CA ASP A 319 24.53 -16.63 2.15
C ASP A 319 23.61 -15.42 2.33
N ILE A 320 24.00 -14.29 1.73
CA ILE A 320 23.17 -13.08 1.61
C ILE A 320 22.98 -12.76 0.13
N GLU A 321 21.80 -13.02 -0.38
CA GLU A 321 21.43 -12.77 -1.78
C GLU A 321 20.76 -11.41 -1.92
N ILE A 322 21.05 -10.69 -3.01
CA ILE A 322 20.38 -9.43 -3.33
C ILE A 322 19.32 -9.67 -4.39
N GLN A 323 18.07 -9.48 -4.03
CA GLN A 323 16.95 -9.48 -4.98
C GLN A 323 16.73 -8.07 -5.53
N VAL A 324 16.55 -7.97 -6.85
CA VAL A 324 16.21 -6.72 -7.51
C VAL A 324 14.72 -6.69 -7.79
N GLY A 325 14.01 -5.82 -7.10
CA GLY A 325 12.56 -5.67 -7.28
C GLY A 325 12.19 -4.90 -8.54
N ARG A 326 10.91 -4.94 -8.91
CA ARG A 326 10.32 -4.25 -10.08
C ARG A 326 10.56 -2.73 -10.10
N THR A 327 10.74 -2.11 -8.94
CA THR A 327 11.05 -0.68 -8.79
C THR A 327 12.55 -0.40 -8.75
N GLY A 328 13.38 -1.40 -9.01
CA GLY A 328 14.83 -1.33 -8.90
C GLY A 328 15.38 -1.47 -7.48
N ALA A 329 14.53 -1.65 -6.47
CA ALA A 329 14.97 -1.81 -5.09
C ALA A 329 15.85 -3.06 -4.92
N LEU A 330 17.03 -2.89 -4.32
CA LEU A 330 17.92 -3.98 -3.94
C LEU A 330 17.55 -4.43 -2.52
N THR A 331 16.90 -5.59 -2.42
CA THR A 331 16.44 -6.14 -1.14
C THR A 331 17.30 -7.33 -0.75
N PRO A 332 18.03 -7.28 0.38
CA PRO A 332 18.82 -8.39 0.84
C PRO A 332 17.95 -9.49 1.45
N ARG A 333 18.25 -10.73 1.09
CA ARG A 333 17.60 -11.93 1.59
C ARG A 333 18.65 -12.89 2.14
N ALA A 334 18.49 -13.32 3.38
CA ALA A 334 19.32 -14.36 3.98
C ALA A 334 18.92 -15.73 3.41
N ARG A 335 19.89 -16.50 2.92
CA ARG A 335 19.76 -17.93 2.66
C ARG A 335 20.29 -18.68 3.88
N LEU A 336 19.45 -19.54 4.44
CA LEU A 336 19.65 -20.19 5.73
C LEU A 336 19.78 -21.71 5.56
N ALA A 337 20.56 -22.35 6.40
CA ALA A 337 20.42 -23.78 6.57
C ALA A 337 18.98 -24.08 6.99
N PRO A 338 18.30 -25.07 6.34
CA PRO A 338 16.89 -25.31 6.56
C PRO A 338 16.55 -25.55 8.03
N VAL A 339 15.59 -24.81 8.58
CA VAL A 339 15.18 -24.93 9.98
C VAL A 339 13.65 -24.87 10.08
N ASN A 340 13.08 -25.67 10.99
CA ASN A 340 11.64 -25.63 11.25
C ASN A 340 11.31 -24.47 12.20
N VAL A 341 10.36 -23.62 11.80
CA VAL A 341 9.84 -22.51 12.61
C VAL A 341 8.31 -22.56 12.51
N GLY A 342 7.65 -22.89 13.60
CA GLY A 342 6.20 -22.97 13.61
C GLY A 342 5.61 -24.03 12.68
N GLY A 343 6.26 -25.20 12.57
CA GLY A 343 5.80 -26.26 11.69
C GLY A 343 6.12 -26.06 10.21
N VAL A 344 6.81 -24.94 9.84
CA VAL A 344 7.19 -24.64 8.47
C VAL A 344 8.70 -24.66 8.32
N LEU A 345 9.18 -25.34 7.26
CA LEU A 345 10.60 -25.37 6.93
C LEU A 345 11.01 -24.02 6.28
N VAL A 346 11.86 -23.27 6.98
CA VAL A 346 12.37 -21.97 6.56
C VAL A 346 13.76 -22.13 6.01
N GLN A 347 13.99 -21.64 4.79
CA GLN A 347 15.30 -21.57 4.11
C GLN A 347 15.70 -20.13 3.77
N TYR A 348 14.76 -19.19 3.84
CA TYR A 348 14.99 -17.80 3.50
C TYR A 348 14.35 -16.88 4.53
N ALA A 349 15.05 -15.79 4.88
CA ALA A 349 14.56 -14.74 5.76
C ALA A 349 14.90 -13.36 5.19
N THR A 350 14.06 -12.37 5.47
CA THR A 350 14.39 -11.00 5.06
C THR A 350 15.48 -10.39 5.93
N LEU A 351 16.32 -9.57 5.31
CA LEU A 351 17.29 -8.68 5.98
C LEU A 351 16.89 -7.21 5.78
N HIS A 352 15.71 -6.97 5.18
CA HIS A 352 15.09 -5.69 4.93
C HIS A 352 15.91 -4.74 4.04
N ASN A 353 17.05 -4.23 4.50
CA ASN A 353 17.91 -3.29 3.80
C ASN A 353 19.37 -3.34 4.30
N GLU A 354 20.21 -2.50 3.68
CA GLU A 354 21.63 -2.37 4.00
C GLU A 354 21.88 -1.98 5.46
N ASP A 355 21.06 -1.06 6.02
CA ASP A 355 21.19 -0.56 7.37
C ASP A 355 20.90 -1.63 8.42
N GLU A 356 19.91 -2.50 8.16
CA GLU A 356 19.57 -3.60 9.04
C GLU A 356 20.69 -4.66 9.09
N ILE A 357 21.36 -4.93 7.98
CA ILE A 357 22.54 -5.80 7.95
C ILE A 357 23.65 -5.19 8.81
N ALA A 358 23.93 -3.90 8.63
CA ALA A 358 24.94 -3.18 9.38
C ALA A 358 24.58 -3.09 10.88
N ARG A 359 23.34 -2.76 11.20
CA ARG A 359 22.85 -2.63 12.58
C ARG A 359 22.92 -3.95 13.36
N LYS A 360 22.54 -5.05 12.71
CA LYS A 360 22.55 -6.39 13.31
C LYS A 360 23.94 -7.05 13.23
N ASP A 361 24.85 -6.50 12.43
CA ASP A 361 26.18 -7.03 12.12
C ASP A 361 26.13 -8.52 11.76
N VAL A 362 25.16 -8.92 10.92
CA VAL A 362 25.03 -10.30 10.46
C VAL A 362 26.02 -10.59 9.35
N ARG A 363 26.66 -11.76 9.40
CA ARG A 363 27.70 -12.17 8.45
C ARG A 363 27.46 -13.60 7.98
N ILE A 364 27.87 -13.92 6.77
CA ILE A 364 27.80 -15.28 6.25
C ILE A 364 28.61 -16.20 7.16
N GLY A 365 28.04 -17.35 7.52
CA GLY A 365 28.62 -18.31 8.46
C GLY A 365 28.19 -18.11 9.91
N ASP A 366 27.47 -17.03 10.26
CA ASP A 366 26.98 -16.82 11.62
C ASP A 366 25.82 -17.76 11.96
N MET A 367 25.75 -18.15 13.24
CA MET A 367 24.52 -18.71 13.83
C MET A 367 23.60 -17.56 14.18
N VAL A 368 22.45 -17.48 13.51
CA VAL A 368 21.48 -16.39 13.67
C VAL A 368 20.20 -16.88 14.33
N GLU A 369 19.58 -16.01 15.12
CA GLU A 369 18.21 -16.20 15.59
C GLU A 369 17.25 -15.61 14.56
N LEU A 370 16.26 -16.39 14.17
CA LEU A 370 15.17 -15.93 13.34
C LEU A 370 13.83 -16.10 14.03
N GLN A 371 12.89 -15.26 13.69
CA GLN A 371 11.51 -15.39 14.13
C GLN A 371 10.55 -15.41 12.94
N ARG A 372 9.43 -16.09 13.14
CA ARG A 372 8.26 -16.05 12.31
C ARG A 372 7.09 -15.58 13.17
N ALA A 373 6.68 -14.35 13.00
CA ALA A 373 5.53 -13.81 13.70
C ALA A 373 4.29 -13.97 12.82
N GLY A 374 3.35 -14.80 13.24
CA GLY A 374 2.21 -15.20 12.41
C GLY A 374 2.69 -15.95 11.15
N ASP A 375 1.92 -15.90 10.07
CA ASP A 375 2.30 -16.52 8.79
C ASP A 375 3.07 -15.58 7.84
N VAL A 376 3.76 -14.60 8.41
CA VAL A 376 4.50 -13.57 7.67
C VAL A 376 5.95 -14.00 7.41
N ILE A 377 6.65 -13.27 6.55
CA ILE A 377 8.01 -13.53 6.08
C ILE A 377 8.97 -13.71 7.26
N PRO A 378 9.72 -14.82 7.35
CA PRO A 378 10.73 -15.01 8.38
C PRO A 378 11.77 -13.90 8.35
N GLN A 379 12.18 -13.40 9.52
CA GLN A 379 13.19 -12.36 9.65
C GLN A 379 14.29 -12.76 10.62
N ILE A 380 15.49 -12.26 10.39
CA ILE A 380 16.61 -12.43 11.30
C ILE A 380 16.50 -11.40 12.42
N LEU A 381 16.51 -11.86 13.68
CA LEU A 381 16.54 -11.00 14.87
C LEU A 381 17.94 -10.49 15.17
N GLY A 382 18.94 -11.38 15.12
CA GLY A 382 20.31 -11.04 15.44
C GLY A 382 21.23 -12.24 15.35
N VAL A 383 22.50 -12.04 15.74
CA VAL A 383 23.53 -13.06 15.77
C VAL A 383 23.58 -13.68 17.16
N LEU A 384 23.42 -15.00 17.25
CA LEU A 384 23.60 -15.77 18.49
C LEU A 384 25.06 -16.16 18.73
N LYS A 385 25.73 -16.54 17.63
CA LYS A 385 27.14 -16.95 17.69
C LYS A 385 27.84 -16.57 16.40
N ARG A 386 28.96 -15.92 16.50
CA ARG A 386 29.81 -15.53 15.37
C ARG A 386 30.44 -16.76 14.73
N GLY A 387 30.39 -16.88 13.42
CA GLY A 387 31.10 -17.89 12.66
C GLY A 387 32.62 -17.67 12.70
N ALA A 388 33.41 -18.74 12.69
CA ALA A 388 34.88 -18.64 12.83
C ALA A 388 35.54 -17.88 11.65
N GLU A 389 34.95 -17.97 10.46
CA GLU A 389 35.47 -17.36 9.22
C GLU A 389 34.54 -16.26 8.69
N SER A 390 33.61 -15.74 9.50
CA SER A 390 32.64 -14.76 9.07
C SER A 390 33.27 -13.39 8.79
N VAL A 391 32.95 -12.83 7.63
CA VAL A 391 33.37 -11.48 7.23
C VAL A 391 32.16 -10.55 7.06
N PRO A 392 32.30 -9.23 7.30
CA PRO A 392 31.22 -8.28 7.07
C PRO A 392 30.71 -8.36 5.63
N PHE A 393 29.38 -8.36 5.46
CA PHE A 393 28.78 -8.32 4.13
C PHE A 393 28.92 -6.91 3.53
N ILE A 394 29.46 -6.86 2.32
CA ILE A 394 29.59 -5.61 1.57
C ILE A 394 28.40 -5.50 0.61
N PHE A 395 27.52 -4.53 0.87
CA PHE A 395 26.37 -4.31 0.01
C PHE A 395 26.81 -3.83 -1.38
N PRO A 396 26.28 -4.41 -2.49
CA PRO A 396 26.76 -4.10 -3.83
C PRO A 396 26.42 -2.65 -4.23
N THR A 397 27.37 -1.97 -4.83
CA THR A 397 27.19 -0.64 -5.43
C THR A 397 26.69 -0.70 -6.87
N HIS A 398 26.59 -1.90 -7.43
CA HIS A 398 26.08 -2.17 -8.77
C HIS A 398 24.98 -3.22 -8.71
N CYS A 399 24.02 -3.11 -9.60
CA CYS A 399 22.90 -4.04 -9.71
C CYS A 399 23.38 -5.43 -10.14
N PRO A 400 23.09 -6.51 -9.40
CA PRO A 400 23.52 -7.85 -9.78
C PRO A 400 22.81 -8.38 -11.04
N ALA A 401 21.67 -7.79 -11.44
CA ALA A 401 20.91 -8.22 -12.60
C ALA A 401 21.37 -7.56 -13.93
N CYS A 402 21.87 -6.32 -13.89
CA CYS A 402 22.20 -5.58 -15.11
C CYS A 402 23.55 -4.84 -15.09
N GLY A 403 24.28 -4.86 -13.97
CA GLY A 403 25.56 -4.15 -13.83
C GLY A 403 25.47 -2.63 -13.72
N SER A 404 24.29 -2.02 -13.87
CA SER A 404 24.12 -0.56 -13.70
C SER A 404 24.39 -0.13 -12.27
N LEU A 405 24.76 1.13 -12.07
CA LEU A 405 24.98 1.70 -10.75
C LEU A 405 23.73 1.51 -9.86
N ALA A 406 23.95 1.20 -8.59
CA ALA A 406 22.91 1.14 -7.59
C ALA A 406 23.13 2.28 -6.59
N VAL A 407 22.24 3.27 -6.63
CA VAL A 407 22.31 4.49 -5.80
C VAL A 407 21.38 4.41 -4.60
N ARG A 408 21.74 5.12 -3.54
CA ARG A 408 20.92 5.31 -2.35
C ARG A 408 20.83 6.79 -2.06
N ASP A 409 19.61 7.31 -1.99
CA ASP A 409 19.37 8.67 -1.55
C ASP A 409 19.70 8.80 -0.04
N SER A 410 20.16 9.97 0.39
CA SER A 410 20.62 10.20 1.78
C SER A 410 19.53 10.02 2.83
N ASP A 411 18.27 10.15 2.43
CA ASP A 411 17.07 10.05 3.24
C ASP A 411 16.30 8.72 3.04
N GLU A 412 16.84 7.80 2.22
CA GLU A 412 16.24 6.49 1.98
C GLU A 412 17.10 5.34 2.54
N ALA A 413 16.42 4.34 3.11
CA ALA A 413 17.06 3.11 3.59
C ALA A 413 17.35 2.10 2.45
N VAL A 414 16.81 2.33 1.26
CA VAL A 414 16.82 1.37 0.16
C VAL A 414 17.71 1.84 -0.99
N ARG A 415 18.72 1.03 -1.34
CA ARG A 415 19.54 1.23 -2.54
C ARG A 415 18.77 0.76 -3.78
N ARG A 416 18.90 1.49 -4.89
CA ARG A 416 18.15 1.22 -6.13
C ARG A 416 19.03 1.18 -7.35
N CYS A 417 18.71 0.24 -8.24
CA CYS A 417 19.30 0.14 -9.57
C CYS A 417 18.85 1.30 -10.46
N THR A 418 19.82 1.97 -11.10
CA THR A 418 19.58 3.05 -12.08
C THR A 418 19.30 2.54 -13.50
N GLY A 419 19.49 1.24 -13.76
CA GLY A 419 19.33 0.59 -15.07
C GLY A 419 17.92 0.64 -15.69
N GLY A 420 16.95 1.12 -14.95
CA GLY A 420 15.62 1.55 -15.43
C GLY A 420 14.99 0.65 -16.50
N LEU A 421 14.90 1.17 -17.73
CA LEU A 421 14.25 0.52 -18.87
C LEU A 421 15.02 -0.69 -19.43
N THR A 422 16.30 -0.86 -19.09
CA THR A 422 17.16 -1.93 -19.62
C THR A 422 17.47 -3.02 -18.60
N CYS A 423 17.15 -2.82 -17.32
CA CYS A 423 17.40 -3.83 -16.30
C CYS A 423 16.45 -5.04 -16.45
N PRO A 424 16.94 -6.26 -16.66
CA PRO A 424 16.09 -7.45 -16.86
C PRO A 424 15.09 -7.69 -15.73
N ALA A 425 15.44 -7.32 -14.49
CA ALA A 425 14.56 -7.43 -13.34
C ALA A 425 13.44 -6.37 -13.31
N GLN A 426 13.54 -5.30 -14.09
CA GLN A 426 12.59 -4.19 -14.11
C GLN A 426 11.83 -4.06 -15.42
N VAL A 427 12.39 -4.54 -16.53
CA VAL A 427 11.90 -4.27 -17.88
C VAL A 427 10.47 -4.76 -18.10
N THR A 428 10.12 -5.95 -17.65
CA THR A 428 8.75 -6.50 -17.81
C THR A 428 7.71 -5.64 -17.11
N GLU A 429 7.95 -5.25 -15.88
CA GLU A 429 7.05 -4.37 -15.12
C GLU A 429 6.93 -2.97 -15.75
N ARG A 430 8.03 -2.46 -16.30
CA ARG A 430 8.03 -1.19 -17.02
C ARG A 430 7.29 -1.25 -18.34
N LEU A 431 7.36 -2.38 -19.05
CA LEU A 431 6.57 -2.61 -20.25
C LEU A 431 5.08 -2.75 -19.94
N ILE A 432 4.74 -3.44 -18.82
CA ILE A 432 3.36 -3.52 -18.33
C ILE A 432 2.84 -2.11 -17.99
N HIS A 433 3.63 -1.31 -17.28
CA HIS A 433 3.29 0.07 -16.99
C HIS A 433 3.12 0.91 -18.27
N PHE A 434 4.06 0.79 -19.22
CA PHE A 434 4.05 1.51 -20.49
C PHE A 434 2.77 1.22 -21.30
N CYS A 435 2.30 -0.04 -21.31
CA CYS A 435 1.08 -0.43 -21.99
C CYS A 435 -0.20 -0.19 -21.20
N SER A 436 -0.11 0.23 -19.93
CA SER A 436 -1.25 0.36 -19.03
C SER A 436 -2.24 1.45 -19.43
N ARG A 437 -3.48 1.40 -18.85
CA ARG A 437 -4.60 2.30 -19.16
C ARG A 437 -4.25 3.79 -19.00
N GLY A 438 -3.45 4.15 -18.00
CA GLY A 438 -3.01 5.55 -17.76
C GLY A 438 -1.92 6.01 -18.74
N ALA A 439 -1.17 5.07 -19.33
CA ALA A 439 -0.07 5.31 -20.26
C ALA A 439 -0.55 5.15 -21.73
N PHE A 440 0.01 4.20 -22.48
CA PHE A 440 -0.38 4.01 -23.90
C PHE A 440 -1.73 3.34 -24.07
N ASP A 441 -2.23 2.56 -23.09
CA ASP A 441 -3.53 1.87 -23.12
C ASP A 441 -3.67 0.99 -24.37
N ILE A 442 -2.72 0.09 -24.56
CA ILE A 442 -2.69 -0.81 -25.72
C ILE A 442 -3.48 -2.07 -25.40
N ASP A 443 -4.63 -2.24 -26.04
CA ASP A 443 -5.46 -3.43 -25.88
C ASP A 443 -4.72 -4.68 -26.37
N GLY A 444 -4.82 -5.77 -25.61
CA GLY A 444 -4.09 -7.03 -25.89
C GLY A 444 -2.67 -7.09 -25.31
N MET A 445 -2.07 -5.98 -24.85
CA MET A 445 -0.76 -5.93 -24.20
C MET A 445 -0.87 -6.02 -22.67
N GLY A 446 -1.53 -7.06 -22.17
CA GLY A 446 -1.59 -7.37 -20.73
C GLY A 446 -0.32 -8.06 -20.21
N GLU A 447 -0.25 -8.25 -18.88
CA GLU A 447 0.91 -8.87 -18.21
C GLU A 447 1.35 -10.19 -18.86
N LYS A 448 0.41 -11.11 -19.16
CA LYS A 448 0.70 -12.40 -19.78
C LYS A 448 1.34 -12.26 -21.15
N THR A 449 0.79 -11.41 -22.01
CA THR A 449 1.30 -11.15 -23.35
C THR A 449 2.71 -10.56 -23.32
N ILE A 450 2.93 -9.61 -22.40
CA ILE A 450 4.25 -8.97 -22.25
C ILE A 450 5.29 -9.99 -21.77
N LEU A 451 4.95 -10.82 -20.78
CA LEU A 451 5.85 -11.87 -20.28
C LEU A 451 6.16 -12.92 -21.37
N GLU A 452 5.15 -13.35 -22.14
CA GLU A 452 5.30 -14.27 -23.26
C GLU A 452 6.26 -13.69 -24.32
N PHE A 453 6.01 -12.47 -24.77
CA PHE A 453 6.82 -11.82 -25.81
C PHE A 453 8.23 -11.47 -25.33
N TYR A 454 8.38 -11.11 -24.05
CA TYR A 454 9.69 -10.90 -23.43
C TYR A 454 10.49 -12.20 -23.35
N THR A 455 9.88 -13.28 -22.89
CA THR A 455 10.55 -14.59 -22.76
C THR A 455 10.94 -15.16 -24.12
N SER A 456 10.12 -14.92 -25.14
CA SER A 456 10.42 -15.37 -26.51
C SER A 456 11.39 -14.46 -27.27
N GLY A 457 11.77 -13.31 -26.70
CA GLY A 457 12.71 -12.35 -27.30
C GLY A 457 12.12 -11.42 -28.34
N LEU A 458 10.80 -11.47 -28.60
CA LEU A 458 10.08 -10.52 -29.46
C LEU A 458 10.02 -9.12 -28.87
N LEU A 459 10.05 -9.03 -27.53
CA LEU A 459 9.93 -7.78 -26.80
C LEU A 459 11.11 -7.68 -25.81
N LYS A 460 11.97 -6.68 -25.96
CA LYS A 460 13.12 -6.42 -25.09
C LYS A 460 13.05 -5.03 -24.44
N SER A 461 12.40 -4.09 -25.13
CA SER A 461 12.33 -2.68 -24.76
C SER A 461 11.00 -2.06 -25.20
N ALA A 462 10.70 -0.85 -24.76
CA ALA A 462 9.46 -0.16 -25.13
C ALA A 462 9.34 0.12 -26.66
N PRO A 463 10.40 0.49 -27.39
CA PRO A 463 10.33 0.63 -28.85
C PRO A 463 9.89 -0.65 -29.58
N ASP A 464 10.26 -1.84 -29.09
CA ASP A 464 9.90 -3.11 -29.72
C ASP A 464 8.37 -3.33 -29.78
N ILE A 465 7.62 -2.72 -28.87
CA ILE A 465 6.14 -2.75 -28.90
C ILE A 465 5.64 -2.26 -30.27
N PHE A 466 6.23 -1.20 -30.81
CA PHE A 466 5.82 -0.60 -32.07
C PHE A 466 6.35 -1.34 -33.30
N ARG A 467 7.25 -2.33 -33.11
CA ARG A 467 7.72 -3.28 -34.13
C ARG A 467 6.89 -4.57 -34.16
N LEU A 468 6.15 -4.91 -33.09
CA LEU A 468 5.33 -6.13 -33.03
C LEU A 468 4.40 -6.30 -34.25
N PRO A 469 3.81 -5.26 -34.85
CA PRO A 469 3.04 -5.40 -36.09
C PRO A 469 3.82 -6.03 -37.26
N GLU A 470 5.13 -5.87 -37.31
CA GLU A 470 6.01 -6.50 -38.34
C GLU A 470 6.12 -8.01 -38.14
N HIS A 471 5.84 -8.50 -36.93
CA HIS A 471 5.84 -9.91 -36.54
C HIS A 471 4.42 -10.52 -36.46
N GLU A 472 3.40 -9.90 -37.06
CA GLU A 472 1.99 -10.35 -36.99
C GLU A 472 1.83 -11.80 -37.42
N ALA A 473 2.49 -12.22 -38.51
CA ALA A 473 2.43 -13.58 -39.01
C ALA A 473 3.08 -14.63 -38.07
N GLU A 474 4.15 -14.25 -37.38
CA GLU A 474 4.81 -15.07 -36.37
C GLU A 474 3.93 -15.17 -35.11
N ILE A 475 3.36 -14.06 -34.64
CA ILE A 475 2.47 -14.01 -33.50
C ILE A 475 1.23 -14.87 -33.72
N ALA A 476 0.65 -14.84 -34.95
CA ALA A 476 -0.54 -15.60 -35.28
C ALA A 476 -0.33 -17.14 -35.21
N GLN A 477 0.91 -17.62 -35.26
CA GLN A 477 1.25 -19.05 -35.15
C GLN A 477 1.53 -19.54 -33.75
N ARG A 478 1.54 -18.64 -32.75
CA ARG A 478 1.83 -18.98 -31.34
C ARG A 478 0.63 -19.61 -30.66
N GLU A 479 0.89 -20.41 -29.65
CA GLU A 479 -0.16 -21.01 -28.81
C GLU A 479 -1.02 -19.92 -28.17
N GLY A 480 -2.33 -20.04 -28.25
CA GLY A 480 -3.28 -19.04 -27.74
C GLY A 480 -3.52 -17.86 -28.68
N TRP A 481 -2.78 -17.75 -29.78
CA TRP A 481 -2.94 -16.72 -30.81
C TRP A 481 -3.55 -17.29 -32.09
N GLY A 482 -4.06 -16.41 -32.93
CA GLY A 482 -4.54 -16.70 -34.26
C GLY A 482 -4.52 -15.45 -35.13
N PRO A 483 -4.80 -15.56 -36.43
CA PRO A 483 -4.74 -14.40 -37.36
C PRO A 483 -5.58 -13.21 -36.90
N ILE A 484 -6.76 -13.46 -36.32
CA ILE A 484 -7.67 -12.41 -35.87
C ILE A 484 -7.12 -11.68 -34.64
N SER A 485 -6.57 -12.41 -33.67
CA SER A 485 -6.03 -11.80 -32.44
C SER A 485 -4.72 -11.06 -32.73
N ALA A 486 -3.85 -11.58 -33.59
CA ALA A 486 -2.62 -10.91 -34.01
C ALA A 486 -2.92 -9.61 -34.77
N ALA A 487 -3.86 -9.64 -35.74
CA ALA A 487 -4.30 -8.44 -36.46
C ALA A 487 -4.94 -7.38 -35.53
N LYS A 488 -5.75 -7.79 -34.54
CA LYS A 488 -6.31 -6.88 -33.53
C LYS A 488 -5.22 -6.23 -32.70
N LEU A 489 -4.20 -6.97 -32.26
CA LEU A 489 -3.07 -6.43 -31.53
C LEU A 489 -2.29 -5.42 -32.37
N ALA A 490 -1.97 -5.77 -33.64
CA ALA A 490 -1.28 -4.87 -34.56
C ALA A 490 -2.08 -3.55 -34.74
N ALA A 491 -3.39 -3.64 -34.95
CA ALA A 491 -4.27 -2.48 -35.06
C ALA A 491 -4.30 -1.63 -33.77
N ALA A 492 -4.36 -2.27 -32.59
CA ALA A 492 -4.31 -1.58 -31.30
C ALA A 492 -3.00 -0.81 -31.11
N ILE A 493 -1.86 -1.40 -31.47
CA ILE A 493 -0.55 -0.75 -31.43
C ILE A 493 -0.49 0.43 -32.41
N HIS A 494 -0.95 0.24 -33.66
CA HIS A 494 -0.99 1.32 -34.65
C HIS A 494 -1.84 2.52 -34.19
N ALA A 495 -2.98 2.26 -33.54
CA ALA A 495 -3.86 3.32 -33.02
C ALA A 495 -3.21 4.17 -31.92
N LYS A 496 -2.13 3.70 -31.29
CA LYS A 496 -1.44 4.38 -30.19
C LYS A 496 -0.11 5.03 -30.59
N LYS A 497 0.20 5.12 -31.88
CA LYS A 497 1.36 5.87 -32.39
C LYS A 497 1.26 7.38 -32.15
N THR A 498 0.06 7.90 -31.93
CA THR A 498 -0.16 9.29 -31.50
C THR A 498 -0.56 9.30 -30.03
N ILE A 499 0.16 10.06 -29.20
CA ILE A 499 -0.06 10.11 -27.76
C ILE A 499 0.08 11.53 -27.21
N PRO A 500 -0.84 11.98 -26.30
CA PRO A 500 -0.70 13.25 -25.60
C PRO A 500 0.54 13.29 -24.69
N LEU A 501 1.25 14.41 -24.66
CA LEU A 501 2.47 14.61 -23.86
C LEU A 501 2.33 14.16 -22.39
N PRO A 502 1.25 14.46 -21.64
CA PRO A 502 1.14 14.01 -20.26
C PRO A 502 1.16 12.47 -20.11
N ARG A 503 0.51 11.77 -21.04
CA ARG A 503 0.48 10.31 -21.03
C ARG A 503 1.83 9.71 -21.42
N PHE A 504 2.52 10.33 -22.37
CA PHE A 504 3.87 9.93 -22.74
C PHE A 504 4.85 10.07 -21.57
N ILE A 505 4.85 11.22 -20.88
CA ILE A 505 5.70 11.44 -19.70
C ILE A 505 5.41 10.39 -18.61
N PHE A 506 4.13 10.10 -18.36
CA PHE A 506 3.73 9.07 -17.40
C PHE A 506 4.19 7.67 -17.83
N ALA A 507 4.06 7.34 -19.12
CA ALA A 507 4.43 6.04 -19.67
C ALA A 507 5.92 5.70 -19.51
N LEU A 508 6.81 6.69 -19.47
CA LEU A 508 8.24 6.48 -19.24
C LEU A 508 8.54 5.87 -17.85
N GLY A 509 7.57 5.89 -16.92
CA GLY A 509 7.71 5.29 -15.61
C GLY A 509 8.81 5.89 -14.75
N ILE A 510 9.12 7.17 -14.94
CA ILE A 510 10.12 7.89 -14.15
C ILE A 510 9.66 7.92 -12.69
N ARG A 511 10.55 7.60 -11.79
CA ARG A 511 10.26 7.54 -10.35
C ARG A 511 9.61 8.84 -9.86
N ARG A 512 8.63 8.74 -8.98
CA ARG A 512 7.84 9.86 -8.43
C ARG A 512 7.07 10.69 -9.46
N VAL A 513 7.13 10.32 -10.76
CA VAL A 513 6.36 10.97 -11.82
C VAL A 513 5.10 10.16 -12.11
N GLY A 514 4.07 10.34 -11.28
CA GLY A 514 2.73 9.81 -11.52
C GLY A 514 1.93 10.66 -12.50
N GLU A 515 0.69 10.26 -12.82
CA GLU A 515 -0.17 10.98 -13.79
C GLU A 515 -0.33 12.47 -13.50
N ASN A 516 -0.48 12.86 -12.22
CA ASN A 516 -0.64 14.27 -11.85
C ASN A 516 0.63 15.08 -12.14
N ASN A 517 1.80 14.54 -11.76
CA ASN A 517 3.08 15.21 -12.01
C ASN A 517 3.39 15.28 -13.51
N ALA A 518 3.06 14.24 -14.27
CA ALA A 518 3.15 14.24 -15.73
C ALA A 518 2.27 15.34 -16.37
N LYS A 519 1.04 15.52 -15.89
CA LYS A 519 0.15 16.62 -16.32
C LYS A 519 0.72 18.01 -15.98
N LEU A 520 1.30 18.17 -14.79
CA LEU A 520 1.96 19.42 -14.38
C LEU A 520 3.14 19.75 -15.28
N LEU A 521 4.03 18.75 -15.53
CA LEU A 521 5.18 18.91 -16.42
C LEU A 521 4.76 19.27 -17.84
N ALA A 522 3.80 18.53 -18.41
CA ALA A 522 3.30 18.77 -19.75
C ALA A 522 2.69 20.17 -19.89
N ARG A 523 1.89 20.61 -18.93
CA ARG A 523 1.31 21.98 -18.91
C ARG A 523 2.40 23.05 -18.80
N HIS A 524 3.42 22.82 -17.97
CA HIS A 524 4.46 23.80 -17.75
C HIS A 524 5.33 24.01 -18.99
N TYR A 525 5.75 22.94 -19.65
CA TYR A 525 6.63 23.01 -20.82
C TYR A 525 5.90 23.17 -22.15
N GLY A 526 4.62 22.85 -22.21
CA GLY A 526 3.73 23.00 -23.36
C GLY A 526 3.97 21.97 -24.46
N SER A 527 5.20 21.74 -24.90
CA SER A 527 5.55 20.81 -25.97
C SER A 527 6.58 19.77 -25.53
N TYR A 528 6.60 18.64 -26.25
CA TYR A 528 7.62 17.61 -26.05
C TYR A 528 9.04 18.13 -26.25
N ALA A 529 9.26 18.93 -27.30
CA ALA A 529 10.57 19.48 -27.59
C ALA A 529 11.09 20.40 -26.48
N ASN A 530 10.23 21.28 -25.94
CA ASN A 530 10.59 22.13 -24.81
C ASN A 530 10.88 21.33 -23.55
N TRP A 531 10.01 20.36 -23.25
CA TRP A 531 10.18 19.49 -22.09
C TRP A 531 11.50 18.70 -22.17
N ARG A 532 11.78 18.05 -23.30
CA ARG A 532 13.03 17.30 -23.52
C ARG A 532 14.26 18.17 -23.37
N THR A 533 14.28 19.34 -24.04
CA THR A 533 15.40 20.29 -23.97
C THR A 533 15.64 20.78 -22.55
N SER A 534 14.57 21.13 -21.83
CA SER A 534 14.66 21.56 -20.43
C SER A 534 15.14 20.45 -19.49
N MET A 535 14.68 19.21 -19.69
CA MET A 535 15.14 18.07 -18.89
C MET A 535 16.63 17.77 -19.13
N MET A 536 17.09 17.82 -20.37
CA MET A 536 18.53 17.68 -20.70
C MET A 536 19.38 18.77 -20.03
N ALA A 537 18.92 20.02 -20.05
CA ALA A 537 19.60 21.12 -19.38
C ALA A 537 19.57 20.98 -17.84
N ALA A 538 18.52 20.40 -17.29
CA ALA A 538 18.35 20.18 -15.85
C ALA A 538 19.25 19.06 -15.28
N THR A 539 19.95 18.29 -16.10
CA THR A 539 20.95 17.31 -15.63
C THR A 539 22.14 17.98 -14.95
N VAL A 540 22.44 19.22 -15.32
CA VAL A 540 23.52 20.02 -14.71
C VAL A 540 23.04 20.59 -13.38
N ILE A 541 23.72 20.21 -12.30
CA ILE A 541 23.42 20.71 -10.95
C ILE A 541 23.64 22.22 -10.91
N GLY A 542 22.64 22.96 -10.40
CA GLY A 542 22.69 24.42 -10.28
C GLY A 542 22.34 25.20 -11.57
N SER A 543 21.99 24.51 -12.67
CA SER A 543 21.52 25.18 -13.89
C SER A 543 20.18 25.89 -13.68
N ASP A 544 19.91 26.92 -14.48
CA ASP A 544 18.62 27.63 -14.47
C ASP A 544 17.45 26.65 -14.75
N ALA A 545 17.64 25.69 -15.65
CA ALA A 545 16.64 24.65 -15.94
C ALA A 545 16.36 23.75 -14.72
N ARG A 546 17.39 23.44 -13.92
CA ARG A 546 17.21 22.65 -12.69
C ARG A 546 16.45 23.44 -11.63
N LEU A 547 16.73 24.72 -11.51
CA LEU A 547 16.04 25.63 -10.59
C LEU A 547 14.58 25.86 -11.04
N GLU A 548 14.37 26.05 -12.34
CA GLU A 548 13.03 26.16 -12.92
C GLU A 548 12.20 24.91 -12.63
N LEU A 549 12.74 23.72 -12.91
CA LEU A 549 12.08 22.45 -12.65
C LEU A 549 11.65 22.28 -11.19
N GLY A 550 12.55 22.59 -10.24
CA GLY A 550 12.25 22.55 -8.81
C GLY A 550 11.29 23.63 -8.31
N SER A 551 11.00 24.67 -9.13
CA SER A 551 10.07 25.74 -8.80
C SER A 551 8.63 25.48 -9.22
N ILE A 552 8.39 24.43 -10.01
CA ILE A 552 7.04 24.05 -10.45
C ILE A 552 6.25 23.57 -9.22
N SER A 553 5.10 24.20 -8.96
CA SER A 553 4.22 23.79 -7.85
C SER A 553 3.82 22.32 -7.99
N GLY A 554 4.10 21.52 -6.99
CA GLY A 554 3.89 20.06 -7.00
C GLY A 554 5.10 19.24 -7.46
N ILE A 555 6.16 19.87 -7.99
CA ILE A 555 7.42 19.21 -8.36
C ILE A 555 8.49 19.59 -7.33
N GLY A 556 8.67 18.73 -6.33
CA GLY A 556 9.68 18.95 -5.30
C GLY A 556 11.11 18.59 -5.75
N PRO A 557 12.14 18.91 -4.93
CA PRO A 557 13.55 18.61 -5.23
C PRO A 557 13.81 17.13 -5.55
N ALA A 558 13.11 16.21 -4.88
CA ALA A 558 13.25 14.78 -5.10
C ALA A 558 12.78 14.35 -6.50
N ILE A 559 11.65 14.87 -6.97
CA ILE A 559 11.13 14.61 -8.33
C ILE A 559 12.06 15.20 -9.37
N ALA A 560 12.55 16.43 -9.14
CA ALA A 560 13.52 17.08 -10.02
C ALA A 560 14.84 16.29 -10.12
N THR A 561 15.25 15.64 -9.03
CA THR A 561 16.43 14.76 -9.00
C THR A 561 16.19 13.48 -9.82
N ASP A 562 15.05 12.83 -9.65
CA ASP A 562 14.72 11.62 -10.40
C ASP A 562 14.61 11.89 -11.91
N LEU A 563 13.99 13.00 -12.31
CA LEU A 563 13.92 13.44 -13.71
C LEU A 563 15.32 13.65 -14.30
N ALA A 564 16.17 14.40 -13.60
CA ALA A 564 17.53 14.64 -14.09
C ALA A 564 18.36 13.35 -14.13
N ALA A 565 18.22 12.45 -13.17
CA ALA A 565 18.88 11.15 -13.19
C ALA A 565 18.45 10.32 -14.42
N PHE A 566 17.15 10.31 -14.74
CA PHE A 566 16.64 9.62 -15.93
C PHE A 566 17.28 10.15 -17.23
N PHE A 567 17.39 11.48 -17.37
CA PHE A 567 17.98 12.13 -18.55
C PHE A 567 19.51 12.14 -18.55
N SER A 568 20.17 11.73 -17.48
CA SER A 568 21.63 11.56 -17.41
C SER A 568 22.08 10.17 -17.92
N GLU A 569 21.16 9.21 -18.04
CA GLU A 569 21.45 7.83 -18.45
C GLU A 569 21.38 7.70 -19.98
N ALA A 570 22.50 7.35 -20.62
CA ALA A 570 22.60 7.22 -22.08
C ALA A 570 21.56 6.27 -22.67
N HIS A 571 21.34 5.11 -22.06
CA HIS A 571 20.38 4.12 -22.55
C HIS A 571 18.91 4.60 -22.49
N ASN A 572 18.57 5.51 -21.57
CA ASN A 572 17.24 6.12 -21.54
C ASN A 572 17.08 7.10 -22.71
N LEU A 573 18.16 7.86 -23.03
CA LEU A 573 18.15 8.78 -24.16
C LEU A 573 18.09 8.03 -25.50
N ASP A 574 18.79 6.91 -25.63
CA ASP A 574 18.72 6.04 -26.80
C ASP A 574 17.29 5.48 -26.98
N THR A 575 16.67 5.02 -25.88
CA THR A 575 15.28 4.54 -25.90
C THR A 575 14.30 5.65 -26.30
N LEU A 576 14.49 6.88 -25.78
CA LEU A 576 13.66 8.03 -26.17
C LEU A 576 13.84 8.36 -27.67
N ALA A 577 15.08 8.42 -28.16
CA ALA A 577 15.37 8.70 -29.56
C ALA A 577 14.74 7.66 -30.48
N GLU A 578 14.74 6.39 -30.08
CA GLU A 578 14.11 5.31 -30.82
C GLU A 578 12.58 5.41 -30.80
N LEU A 579 11.96 5.69 -29.64
CA LEU A 579 10.51 5.92 -29.52
C LEU A 579 10.04 7.09 -30.40
N GLU A 580 10.82 8.15 -30.52
CA GLU A 580 10.56 9.31 -31.38
C GLU A 580 10.43 8.93 -32.86
N THR A 581 11.06 7.83 -33.31
CA THR A 581 10.92 7.36 -34.70
C THR A 581 9.57 6.71 -34.99
N PHE A 582 8.88 6.24 -33.95
CA PHE A 582 7.58 5.55 -34.07
C PHE A 582 6.38 6.41 -33.70
N LEU A 583 6.60 7.47 -32.90
CA LEU A 583 5.53 8.19 -32.21
C LEU A 583 5.36 9.62 -32.67
N THR A 584 4.11 10.07 -32.70
CA THR A 584 3.75 11.48 -32.74
C THR A 584 3.27 11.87 -31.33
N ILE A 585 4.08 12.69 -30.63
CA ILE A 585 3.75 13.17 -29.30
C ILE A 585 3.03 14.51 -29.44
N GLU A 586 1.74 14.55 -29.07
CA GLU A 586 0.92 15.74 -29.15
C GLU A 586 1.26 16.70 -28.01
N ASP A 587 1.42 17.96 -28.33
CA ASP A 587 1.64 19.02 -27.37
C ASP A 587 0.49 19.14 -26.36
N ALA A 588 0.78 19.59 -25.15
CA ALA A 588 -0.24 19.83 -24.15
C ALA A 588 -1.16 20.98 -24.63
N MET A 589 -2.44 20.69 -24.83
CA MET A 589 -3.40 21.73 -25.18
C MET A 589 -3.40 22.83 -24.11
N SER A 590 -3.07 24.04 -24.48
CA SER A 590 -3.27 25.20 -23.64
C SER A 590 -4.77 25.41 -23.46
N THR A 591 -5.29 25.23 -22.26
CA THR A 591 -6.68 25.60 -21.91
C THR A 591 -6.85 27.12 -21.75
N ALA A 592 -5.89 27.90 -22.25
CA ALA A 592 -5.84 29.32 -22.09
C ALA A 592 -6.75 30.05 -23.10
N ALA A 593 -7.52 31.01 -22.63
CA ALA A 593 -8.16 31.99 -23.48
C ALA A 593 -7.08 32.73 -24.28
N THR A 594 -7.05 32.55 -25.60
CA THR A 594 -6.04 33.13 -26.52
C THR A 594 -6.09 34.65 -26.61
N ASP A 595 -7.08 35.29 -26.03
CA ASP A 595 -7.31 36.74 -26.09
C ASP A 595 -6.95 37.52 -24.82
N SER A 596 -6.27 36.88 -23.84
CA SER A 596 -5.84 37.58 -22.62
C SER A 596 -4.42 38.17 -22.77
N GLU A 597 -4.20 39.38 -22.26
CA GLU A 597 -2.87 40.01 -22.18
C GLU A 597 -1.87 39.21 -21.34
N LEU A 598 -2.37 38.30 -20.52
CA LEU A 598 -1.58 37.40 -19.68
C LEU A 598 -1.22 36.10 -20.40
N ALA A 599 -1.81 35.81 -21.56
CA ALA A 599 -1.56 34.57 -22.29
C ALA A 599 -0.08 34.45 -22.70
N GLY A 600 0.55 33.30 -22.33
CA GLY A 600 1.96 33.02 -22.60
C GLY A 600 2.94 33.77 -21.71
N LYS A 601 2.49 34.62 -20.77
CA LYS A 601 3.35 35.38 -19.85
C LYS A 601 3.75 34.57 -18.62
N THR A 602 4.99 34.68 -18.20
CA THR A 602 5.47 34.06 -16.97
C THR A 602 5.32 35.03 -15.80
N ILE A 603 4.56 34.65 -14.77
CA ILE A 603 4.21 35.49 -13.62
C ILE A 603 4.73 34.90 -12.32
N VAL A 604 5.28 35.76 -11.46
CA VAL A 604 5.67 35.41 -10.08
C VAL A 604 4.88 36.29 -9.11
N PHE A 605 4.28 35.66 -8.08
CA PHE A 605 3.62 36.37 -6.99
C PHE A 605 4.54 36.47 -5.77
N THR A 606 4.64 37.66 -5.15
CA THR A 606 5.47 37.89 -3.95
C THR A 606 4.77 38.85 -2.99
N GLY A 607 5.11 38.78 -1.69
CA GLY A 607 4.44 39.56 -0.66
C GLY A 607 3.09 38.99 -0.25
N THR A 608 2.40 39.68 0.65
CA THR A 608 1.06 39.36 1.12
C THR A 608 0.04 40.03 0.18
N LEU A 609 -0.77 39.20 -0.49
CA LEU A 609 -1.86 39.67 -1.37
C LEU A 609 -3.16 39.77 -0.57
N SER A 610 -4.06 40.66 -0.96
CA SER A 610 -5.41 40.74 -0.41
C SER A 610 -6.27 39.55 -0.85
N MET A 611 -6.00 39.04 -2.06
CA MET A 611 -6.58 37.80 -2.60
C MET A 611 -5.77 36.59 -2.11
N ALA A 612 -6.46 35.45 -1.89
CA ALA A 612 -5.76 34.21 -1.56
C ALA A 612 -4.80 33.81 -2.68
N ARG A 613 -3.51 33.55 -2.34
CA ARG A 613 -2.47 33.24 -3.33
C ARG A 613 -2.83 32.07 -4.28
N PRO A 614 -3.47 30.96 -3.83
CA PRO A 614 -3.93 29.89 -4.72
C PRO A 614 -4.97 30.39 -5.74
N GLU A 615 -5.84 31.31 -5.35
CA GLU A 615 -6.86 31.90 -6.20
C GLU A 615 -6.23 32.83 -7.27
N ALA A 616 -5.30 33.68 -6.87
CA ALA A 616 -4.54 34.53 -7.79
C ALA A 616 -3.78 33.71 -8.84
N LYS A 617 -3.16 32.60 -8.42
CA LYS A 617 -2.47 31.66 -9.31
C LYS A 617 -3.45 30.99 -10.28
N ALA A 618 -4.54 30.41 -9.77
CA ALA A 618 -5.55 29.74 -10.60
C ALA A 618 -6.15 30.69 -11.63
N ARG A 619 -6.37 31.95 -11.26
CA ARG A 619 -6.89 32.98 -12.18
C ARG A 619 -5.89 33.34 -13.27
N ALA A 620 -4.61 33.57 -12.93
CA ALA A 620 -3.57 33.82 -13.91
C ALA A 620 -3.42 32.65 -14.90
N GLU A 621 -3.41 31.43 -14.40
CA GLU A 621 -3.32 30.21 -15.19
C GLU A 621 -4.55 30.01 -16.11
N SER A 622 -5.75 30.33 -15.65
CA SER A 622 -6.97 30.28 -16.47
C SER A 622 -6.98 31.26 -17.64
N LEU A 623 -6.17 32.32 -17.53
CA LEU A 623 -5.96 33.34 -18.57
C LEU A 623 -4.71 33.06 -19.43
N GLY A 624 -4.10 31.89 -19.28
CA GLY A 624 -2.98 31.45 -20.09
C GLY A 624 -1.62 31.89 -19.62
N ALA A 625 -1.50 32.45 -18.41
CA ALA A 625 -0.22 32.76 -17.85
C ALA A 625 0.48 31.52 -17.25
N LYS A 626 1.79 31.51 -17.29
CA LYS A 626 2.65 30.53 -16.62
C LYS A 626 3.05 31.09 -15.25
N VAL A 627 2.58 30.47 -14.15
CA VAL A 627 2.92 30.93 -12.80
C VAL A 627 4.10 30.12 -12.26
N THR A 628 5.15 30.83 -11.80
CA THR A 628 6.37 30.24 -11.21
C THR A 628 6.65 30.79 -9.81
N GLU A 629 7.39 30.02 -9.01
CA GLU A 629 7.74 30.42 -7.63
C GLU A 629 9.03 31.26 -7.56
N SER A 630 9.86 31.22 -8.57
CA SER A 630 11.16 31.91 -8.58
C SER A 630 11.25 32.97 -9.68
N VAL A 631 11.91 34.11 -9.37
CA VAL A 631 12.17 35.18 -10.32
C VAL A 631 13.43 34.86 -11.12
N SER A 632 13.29 34.87 -12.46
CA SER A 632 14.39 34.65 -13.41
C SER A 632 14.32 35.66 -14.57
N LYS A 633 15.33 35.70 -15.45
CA LYS A 633 15.32 36.54 -16.67
C LYS A 633 14.16 36.20 -17.63
N LYS A 634 13.53 35.04 -17.47
CA LYS A 634 12.35 34.60 -18.27
C LYS A 634 11.03 35.04 -17.65
N THR A 635 11.03 35.73 -16.51
CA THR A 635 9.81 36.22 -15.86
C THR A 635 9.33 37.50 -16.53
N ASP A 636 8.10 37.53 -17.01
CA ASP A 636 7.52 38.72 -17.66
C ASP A 636 6.95 39.71 -16.62
N TYR A 637 6.26 39.18 -15.61
CA TYR A 637 5.61 39.98 -14.57
C TYR A 637 5.92 39.47 -13.17
N VAL A 638 6.19 40.39 -12.26
CA VAL A 638 6.27 40.10 -10.82
C VAL A 638 5.16 40.88 -10.13
N VAL A 639 4.15 40.18 -9.63
CA VAL A 639 3.03 40.78 -8.89
C VAL A 639 3.43 40.90 -7.42
N VAL A 640 3.35 42.10 -6.90
CA VAL A 640 3.87 42.48 -5.59
C VAL A 640 2.71 42.91 -4.70
N GLY A 641 2.52 42.19 -3.59
CA GLY A 641 1.64 42.59 -2.49
C GLY A 641 2.38 43.34 -1.39
N SER A 642 1.76 43.51 -0.23
CA SER A 642 2.41 44.09 0.93
C SER A 642 3.55 43.19 1.44
N ASP A 643 4.58 43.80 2.02
CA ASP A 643 5.78 43.12 2.59
C ASP A 643 6.52 42.21 1.60
N ALA A 644 6.67 42.66 0.37
CA ALA A 644 7.42 41.94 -0.64
C ALA A 644 8.90 41.92 -0.34
N GLY A 645 9.47 40.73 -0.15
CA GLY A 645 10.87 40.55 0.27
C GLY A 645 11.87 40.41 -0.88
N SER A 646 12.77 39.43 -0.77
CA SER A 646 13.90 39.20 -1.67
C SER A 646 13.53 39.02 -3.16
N LYS A 647 12.34 38.56 -3.49
CA LYS A 647 11.90 38.37 -4.88
C LYS A 647 11.64 39.68 -5.60
N GLU A 648 11.07 40.70 -4.92
CA GLU A 648 10.91 42.03 -5.49
C GLU A 648 12.26 42.69 -5.77
N LYS A 649 13.21 42.60 -4.80
CA LYS A 649 14.57 43.13 -4.99
C LYS A 649 15.23 42.51 -6.23
N LYS A 650 15.14 41.19 -6.36
CA LYS A 650 15.68 40.46 -7.52
C LYS A 650 14.99 40.86 -8.84
N ALA A 651 13.69 41.12 -8.81
CA ALA A 651 12.95 41.59 -9.99
C ALA A 651 13.44 42.95 -10.46
N ARG A 652 13.70 43.89 -9.54
CA ARG A 652 14.29 45.23 -9.81
C ARG A 652 15.72 45.11 -10.36
N GLU A 653 16.55 44.26 -9.77
CA GLU A 653 17.91 43.98 -10.24
C GLU A 653 17.94 43.41 -11.68
N LEU A 654 16.95 42.61 -12.04
CA LEU A 654 16.83 42.03 -13.39
C LEU A 654 16.07 42.90 -14.38
N GLY A 655 15.58 44.09 -13.96
CA GLY A 655 14.84 45.03 -14.82
C GLY A 655 13.48 44.50 -15.28
N LEU A 656 12.84 43.61 -14.49
CA LEU A 656 11.56 42.98 -14.85
C LEU A 656 10.39 43.92 -14.57
N LYS A 657 9.27 43.70 -15.29
CA LYS A 657 8.05 44.49 -15.09
C LYS A 657 7.36 44.03 -13.78
N ILE A 658 7.24 44.97 -12.86
CA ILE A 658 6.60 44.78 -11.57
C ILE A 658 5.18 45.32 -11.67
N LEU A 659 4.19 44.52 -11.23
CA LEU A 659 2.79 44.90 -11.13
C LEU A 659 2.36 44.94 -9.67
N SER A 660 1.56 45.94 -9.31
CA SER A 660 0.78 45.89 -8.08
C SER A 660 -0.32 44.83 -8.15
N GLU A 661 -0.88 44.46 -7.00
CA GLU A 661 -2.03 43.56 -6.97
C GLU A 661 -3.22 44.12 -7.75
N ASP A 662 -3.49 45.41 -7.67
CA ASP A 662 -4.60 46.07 -8.38
C ASP A 662 -4.39 46.06 -9.90
N GLU A 663 -3.15 46.30 -10.36
CA GLU A 663 -2.79 46.19 -11.79
C GLU A 663 -2.96 44.74 -12.29
N PHE A 664 -2.59 43.75 -11.48
CA PHE A 664 -2.82 42.35 -11.81
C PHE A 664 -4.32 42.04 -11.87
N ARG A 665 -5.12 42.51 -10.91
CA ARG A 665 -6.60 42.33 -10.90
C ARG A 665 -7.23 42.94 -12.14
N ALA A 666 -6.82 44.13 -12.52
CA ALA A 666 -7.30 44.77 -13.74
C ALA A 666 -7.00 43.93 -15.00
N LEU A 667 -5.75 43.42 -15.13
CA LEU A 667 -5.36 42.53 -16.22
C LEU A 667 -6.06 41.16 -16.17
N ALA A 668 -6.39 40.69 -14.99
CA ALA A 668 -7.09 39.44 -14.78
C ALA A 668 -8.64 39.54 -14.92
N GLY A 669 -9.17 40.73 -15.10
CA GLY A 669 -10.62 40.97 -15.21
C GLY A 669 -11.37 40.70 -13.89
N LEU A 670 -10.76 41.09 -12.75
CA LEU A 670 -11.29 40.91 -11.40
C LEU A 670 -11.68 42.24 -10.76
#